data_ee53cfe9718637a4d798bc23f41495f8
#
_entry.id   ee53cfe9718637a4d798bc23f41495f8
#
_cell.length_a   1.000
_cell.length_b   1.000
_cell.length_c   1.000
_cell.angle_alpha   90.00
_cell.angle_beta   90.00
_cell.angle_gamma   90.00
#
_symmetry.space_group_name_H-M   'P 1'
#
loop_
_entity.id
_entity.type
_entity.pdbx_description
1 polymer ?
#
loop_
_entity_poly.entity_id
_entity_poly.type
_entity_poly.pdbx_seq_one_letter_code
_entity_poly.pdbx_strand_id
1 'polypeptide(L)'
;MTDLGQRQHPTDDTRRTAPHPTRAPGLDRETARALQRDVLAKMFSEFSHERMLTPEPCGDGWTVADASGAPRWYFEATRHPLEHWEVDPDSVHRIDPGHGPDGRPRERGGAAVPGPGVVVPAGGREADGTAPDAQQAVLDLQDVLGLSDEMLPLYLEDLSATMFSMARRRAAPAPTAAELAHSELPEVERFLDRGHPGFVASSGRVGLGAAEAEAWAPEAAEPTALTWLAARRSLSTVSLGVELDDEEHVRRHLTAGERERFRAVLRDAGEDPDEYTVIPVHPWQWEHRILPGMLPDVLRRDLVLLGEGDHLWRAQQSLRTFLDVTDPHRDYAKTAMGVHSMGFLRGLSPAYMRAMPAISDWLYAITEEDEFLRERGIRVLREHASVGYTGDAHHRSGVRSDYTKQLAALWRESPLPLLAPGEHAASLAGVLHTDRAGRPLAGAWIERSGASAEEWVRALLDVYLVPVAHLLLSQDTAMMPHSENVILRLRDGFPVGAFWKDLGEEVAVLSNRPLPEGIERIRAVTDPEERELAVHTDVLDGVLRHLAVLLHTTGILDETQFWRIAAQSLDEHRERFPEHWRELDLFRESFAHSCLNRLQLRNPQRMVDLANQSESLTYAGRLENPLATFRNHARGGVR
;
A
#
# COMPACT_ATOMS: atom_id res chain seq x y z
N MET A 1 -46.74 -32.78 45.22
CA MET A 1 -45.50 -32.66 45.99
C MET A 1 -44.46 -33.57 45.32
N THR A 2 -43.69 -33.04 44.41
CA THR A 2 -42.53 -33.67 43.82
C THR A 2 -41.56 -32.56 43.44
N ASP A 3 -40.43 -32.63 44.07
CA ASP A 3 -39.32 -31.73 44.12
C ASP A 3 -38.65 -31.60 42.73
N LEU A 4 -38.61 -30.40 42.15
CA LEU A 4 -37.85 -30.09 40.93
C LEU A 4 -36.51 -29.51 41.32
N GLY A 5 -35.51 -30.42 41.37
CA GLY A 5 -34.11 -30.07 41.59
C GLY A 5 -33.63 -28.99 40.64
N GLN A 6 -33.17 -27.89 41.20
CA GLN A 6 -32.44 -26.82 40.54
C GLN A 6 -31.10 -27.35 39.99
N ARG A 7 -30.99 -27.46 38.67
CA ARG A 7 -29.68 -27.56 37.99
C ARG A 7 -29.09 -26.14 37.90
N GLN A 8 -28.06 -25.91 38.69
CA GLN A 8 -27.20 -24.76 38.54
C GLN A 8 -26.47 -24.87 37.18
N HIS A 9 -26.78 -23.97 36.25
CA HIS A 9 -25.93 -23.71 35.13
C HIS A 9 -24.69 -22.91 35.60
N PRO A 10 -23.47 -23.22 35.13
CA PRO A 10 -22.34 -22.36 35.33
C PRO A 10 -22.59 -21.08 34.51
N THR A 11 -22.75 -19.96 35.18
CA THR A 11 -22.73 -18.65 34.59
C THR A 11 -21.28 -18.30 34.25
N ASP A 12 -20.85 -18.64 33.05
CA ASP A 12 -19.67 -18.02 32.46
C ASP A 12 -20.12 -16.66 31.92
N ASP A 13 -20.04 -15.66 32.80
CA ASP A 13 -20.41 -14.27 32.53
C ASP A 13 -19.21 -13.56 31.88
N THR A 14 -18.83 -13.98 30.68
CA THR A 14 -18.03 -13.17 29.78
C THR A 14 -18.96 -12.18 29.07
N ARG A 15 -19.60 -11.29 29.85
CA ARG A 15 -20.14 -10.06 29.30
C ARG A 15 -18.95 -9.34 28.65
N ARG A 16 -18.93 -9.28 27.33
CA ARG A 16 -18.21 -8.23 26.62
C ARG A 16 -18.67 -6.91 27.26
N THR A 17 -17.85 -6.38 28.16
CA THR A 17 -18.05 -5.05 28.71
C THR A 17 -18.14 -4.11 27.52
N ALA A 18 -19.20 -3.30 27.45
CA ALA A 18 -19.31 -2.26 26.46
C ALA A 18 -17.97 -1.51 26.41
N PRO A 19 -17.37 -1.28 25.23
CA PRO A 19 -16.07 -0.66 25.14
C PRO A 19 -16.12 0.67 25.91
N HIS A 20 -15.18 0.87 26.81
CA HIS A 20 -15.01 2.16 27.48
C HIS A 20 -14.85 3.23 26.40
N PRO A 21 -15.40 4.46 26.60
CA PRO A 21 -15.25 5.50 25.62
C PRO A 21 -13.77 5.64 25.25
N THR A 22 -13.46 5.41 23.98
CA THR A 22 -12.09 5.45 23.44
C THR A 22 -11.56 6.85 23.67
N ARG A 23 -10.44 6.96 24.37
CA ARG A 23 -9.79 8.25 24.59
C ARG A 23 -9.14 8.70 23.28
N ALA A 24 -9.14 10.00 23.02
CA ALA A 24 -8.29 10.58 21.98
C ALA A 24 -6.83 10.13 22.20
N PRO A 25 -6.04 9.91 21.15
CA PRO A 25 -4.62 9.61 21.32
C PRO A 25 -3.98 10.61 22.26
N GLY A 26 -3.35 10.14 23.33
CA GLY A 26 -2.76 10.97 24.37
C GLY A 26 -1.44 11.62 23.92
N LEU A 27 -1.49 12.43 22.86
CA LEU A 27 -0.33 13.19 22.40
C LEU A 27 -0.16 14.46 23.25
N ASP A 28 1.07 14.74 23.63
CA ASP A 28 1.42 16.08 24.11
C ASP A 28 1.38 17.10 22.96
N ARG A 29 1.46 18.38 23.32
CA ARG A 29 1.34 19.48 22.34
C ARG A 29 2.48 19.47 21.32
N GLU A 30 3.67 19.08 21.70
CA GLU A 30 4.85 19.04 20.84
C GLU A 30 4.70 17.92 19.80
N THR A 31 4.39 16.71 20.23
CA THR A 31 4.13 15.56 19.35
C THR A 31 2.95 15.82 18.40
N ALA A 32 1.88 16.49 18.88
CA ALA A 32 0.75 16.85 18.04
C ALA A 32 1.13 17.87 16.95
N ARG A 33 1.98 18.86 17.29
CA ARG A 33 2.51 19.82 16.31
C ARG A 33 3.45 19.17 15.31
N ALA A 34 4.34 18.30 15.77
CA ALA A 34 5.24 17.54 14.89
C ALA A 34 4.45 16.68 13.89
N LEU A 35 3.35 16.03 14.32
CA LEU A 35 2.47 15.27 13.43
C LEU A 35 1.87 16.16 12.33
N GLN A 36 1.36 17.33 12.67
CA GLN A 36 0.82 18.29 11.71
C GLN A 36 1.89 18.74 10.70
N ARG A 37 3.10 19.05 11.18
CA ARG A 37 4.23 19.46 10.34
C ARG A 37 4.66 18.35 9.37
N ASP A 38 4.71 17.10 9.82
CA ASP A 38 5.06 15.98 8.95
C ASP A 38 4.03 15.75 7.84
N VAL A 39 2.73 15.90 8.16
CA VAL A 39 1.67 15.82 7.15
C VAL A 39 1.77 16.98 6.16
N LEU A 40 2.01 18.20 6.64
CA LEU A 40 2.21 19.37 5.79
C LEU A 40 3.47 19.26 4.93
N ALA A 41 4.60 18.81 5.49
CA ALA A 41 5.82 18.58 4.72
C ALA A 41 5.60 17.58 3.61
N LYS A 42 4.93 16.46 3.89
CA LYS A 42 4.55 15.48 2.87
C LYS A 42 3.60 16.07 1.83
N MET A 43 2.64 16.90 2.24
CA MET A 43 1.70 17.57 1.34
C MET A 43 2.44 18.51 0.39
N PHE A 44 3.32 19.38 0.88
CA PHE A 44 4.09 20.29 0.04
C PHE A 44 5.10 19.55 -0.83
N SER A 45 5.70 18.45 -0.34
CA SER A 45 6.56 17.58 -1.14
C SER A 45 5.81 16.96 -2.32
N GLU A 46 4.80 16.17 -2.05
CA GLU A 46 4.13 15.37 -3.08
C GLU A 46 3.24 16.19 -4.03
N PHE A 47 2.57 17.23 -3.54
CA PHE A 47 1.79 18.11 -4.40
C PHE A 47 2.67 19.01 -5.30
N SER A 48 3.87 19.37 -4.83
CA SER A 48 4.86 20.08 -5.67
C SER A 48 5.49 19.12 -6.69
N HIS A 49 5.82 17.89 -6.27
CA HIS A 49 6.28 16.84 -7.17
C HIS A 49 5.28 16.59 -8.30
N GLU A 50 3.99 16.40 -7.99
CA GLU A 50 2.94 16.23 -9.00
C GLU A 50 2.56 17.54 -9.71
N ARG A 51 3.27 18.65 -9.47
CA ARG A 51 3.01 19.96 -10.08
C ARG A 51 1.56 20.45 -9.89
N MET A 52 0.95 20.04 -8.77
CA MET A 52 -0.33 20.59 -8.31
C MET A 52 -0.10 21.93 -7.63
N LEU A 53 1.03 22.06 -6.93
CA LEU A 53 1.53 23.32 -6.42
C LEU A 53 2.71 23.77 -7.28
N THR A 54 2.89 25.09 -7.38
CA THR A 54 4.03 25.71 -8.05
C THR A 54 4.74 26.60 -7.05
N PRO A 55 5.63 26.06 -6.19
CA PRO A 55 6.35 26.86 -5.22
C PRO A 55 7.26 27.89 -5.88
N GLU A 56 7.24 29.13 -5.39
CA GLU A 56 8.08 30.23 -5.84
C GLU A 56 9.21 30.48 -4.82
N PRO A 57 10.46 30.73 -5.25
CA PRO A 57 11.56 31.02 -4.36
C PRO A 57 11.29 32.27 -3.48
N CYS A 58 11.55 32.16 -2.18
CA CYS A 58 11.41 33.27 -1.22
C CYS A 58 12.48 33.16 -0.13
N GLY A 59 13.50 34.01 -0.19
CA GLY A 59 14.63 33.92 0.71
C GLY A 59 15.39 32.60 0.55
N ASP A 60 15.58 31.88 1.66
CA ASP A 60 16.23 30.58 1.69
C ASP A 60 15.26 29.40 1.42
N GLY A 61 13.96 29.69 1.25
CA GLY A 61 12.92 28.69 1.06
C GLY A 61 11.97 29.02 -0.08
N TRP A 62 10.73 28.58 0.06
CA TRP A 62 9.71 28.59 -0.97
C TRP A 62 8.36 29.05 -0.43
N THR A 63 7.58 29.71 -1.27
CA THR A 63 6.18 30.07 -0.94
C THR A 63 5.22 29.44 -1.91
N VAL A 64 4.04 29.10 -1.40
CA VAL A 64 2.89 28.67 -2.19
C VAL A 64 1.77 29.69 -2.04
N ALA A 65 1.23 30.13 -3.18
CA ALA A 65 0.14 31.10 -3.25
C ALA A 65 -1.23 30.41 -3.42
N ASP A 66 -2.30 31.09 -2.98
CA ASP A 66 -3.66 30.72 -3.32
C ASP A 66 -4.01 31.12 -4.78
N ALA A 67 -5.23 30.84 -5.21
CA ALA A 67 -5.71 31.16 -6.57
C ALA A 67 -5.74 32.67 -6.87
N SER A 68 -5.71 33.53 -5.86
CA SER A 68 -5.58 35.00 -6.05
C SER A 68 -4.14 35.44 -6.27
N GLY A 69 -3.17 34.54 -6.17
CA GLY A 69 -1.74 34.84 -6.21
C GLY A 69 -1.17 35.35 -4.86
N ALA A 70 -1.95 35.31 -3.78
CA ALA A 70 -1.45 35.70 -2.48
C ALA A 70 -0.68 34.56 -1.82
N PRO A 71 0.61 34.75 -1.40
CA PRO A 71 1.35 33.74 -0.67
C PRO A 71 0.62 33.34 0.62
N ARG A 72 0.44 32.04 0.82
CA ARG A 72 -0.28 31.48 1.97
C ARG A 72 0.60 30.63 2.87
N TRP A 73 1.57 29.94 2.29
CA TRP A 73 2.44 29.02 3.02
C TRP A 73 3.89 29.23 2.63
N TYR A 74 4.78 29.03 3.59
CA TYR A 74 6.23 29.02 3.41
C TYR A 74 6.80 27.70 3.91
N PHE A 75 7.85 27.22 3.26
CA PHE A 75 8.65 26.08 3.71
C PHE A 75 10.06 26.14 3.12
N GLU A 76 11.00 25.49 3.77
CA GLU A 76 12.33 25.22 3.24
C GLU A 76 12.37 23.82 2.63
N ALA A 77 13.04 23.66 1.50
CA ALA A 77 13.16 22.38 0.83
C ALA A 77 14.39 22.29 -0.06
N THR A 78 14.98 21.10 -0.12
CA THR A 78 15.98 20.71 -1.12
C THR A 78 15.27 19.99 -2.27
N ARG A 79 15.70 20.24 -3.51
CA ARG A 79 15.21 19.53 -4.69
C ARG A 79 16.20 18.46 -5.12
N HIS A 80 15.69 17.28 -5.40
CA HIS A 80 16.42 16.10 -5.80
C HIS A 80 15.99 15.61 -7.21
N PRO A 81 16.69 14.64 -7.81
CA PRO A 81 16.24 13.96 -9.03
C PRO A 81 14.80 13.48 -8.97
N LEU A 82 14.17 13.32 -10.13
CA LEU A 82 12.74 13.03 -10.27
C LEU A 82 11.85 14.10 -9.64
N GLU A 83 12.32 15.35 -9.59
CA GLU A 83 11.59 16.48 -8.98
C GLU A 83 11.12 16.19 -7.54
N HIS A 84 11.85 15.39 -6.78
CA HIS A 84 11.54 15.15 -5.38
C HIS A 84 11.85 16.40 -4.55
N TRP A 85 10.91 16.77 -3.69
CA TRP A 85 11.03 17.87 -2.75
C TRP A 85 11.24 17.32 -1.34
N GLU A 86 12.43 17.46 -0.80
CA GLU A 86 12.68 17.16 0.61
C GLU A 86 12.38 18.41 1.42
N VAL A 87 11.17 18.46 1.99
CA VAL A 87 10.67 19.59 2.79
C VAL A 87 11.08 19.42 4.25
N ASP A 88 11.70 20.45 4.84
CA ASP A 88 11.95 20.50 6.28
C ASP A 88 10.64 20.72 7.05
N PRO A 89 10.13 19.75 7.83
CA PRO A 89 8.88 19.87 8.56
C PRO A 89 8.87 21.04 9.55
N ASP A 90 10.02 21.38 10.13
CA ASP A 90 10.11 22.45 11.13
C ASP A 90 10.07 23.86 10.52
N SER A 91 10.32 23.98 9.22
CA SER A 91 10.26 25.24 8.48
C SER A 91 8.84 25.61 8.04
N VAL A 92 7.90 24.64 8.01
CA VAL A 92 6.55 24.86 7.45
C VAL A 92 5.72 25.78 8.31
N HIS A 93 5.26 26.90 7.75
CA HIS A 93 4.34 27.81 8.43
C HIS A 93 3.37 28.53 7.48
N ARG A 94 2.22 28.92 8.02
CA ARG A 94 1.21 29.71 7.33
C ARG A 94 1.59 31.18 7.36
N ILE A 95 1.49 31.86 6.23
CA ILE A 95 1.74 33.30 6.10
C ILE A 95 0.46 34.07 6.48
N ASP A 96 0.54 34.97 7.44
CA ASP A 96 -0.57 35.84 7.80
C ASP A 96 -0.85 36.84 6.66
N PRO A 97 -2.10 36.94 6.17
CA PRO A 97 -2.46 37.88 5.11
C PRO A 97 -2.16 39.38 5.47
N GLY A 98 -2.08 39.70 6.75
CA GLY A 98 -1.72 41.02 7.24
C GLY A 98 -0.23 41.34 7.28
N HIS A 99 0.61 40.33 7.06
CA HIS A 99 2.06 40.44 7.10
C HIS A 99 2.68 39.95 5.79
N GLY A 100 3.82 40.51 5.39
CA GLY A 100 4.61 39.99 4.29
C GLY A 100 5.30 38.66 4.68
N PRO A 101 5.89 37.93 3.71
CA PRO A 101 6.65 36.72 4.01
C PRO A 101 7.85 36.96 4.96
N ASP A 102 8.22 38.22 5.15
CA ASP A 102 9.27 38.69 6.07
C ASP A 102 8.76 38.98 7.50
N GLY A 103 7.48 38.66 7.82
CA GLY A 103 6.87 38.92 9.12
C GLY A 103 6.60 40.42 9.41
N ARG A 104 6.70 41.31 8.41
CA ARG A 104 6.40 42.75 8.58
C ARG A 104 4.97 43.07 8.19
N PRO A 105 4.29 44.00 8.89
CA PRO A 105 2.94 44.45 8.53
C PRO A 105 2.93 45.00 7.09
N ARG A 106 2.01 44.50 6.25
CA ARG A 106 1.76 45.08 4.91
C ARG A 106 1.15 46.46 5.06
N GLU A 107 1.80 47.51 4.55
CA GLU A 107 1.17 48.80 4.36
C GLU A 107 -0.02 48.66 3.41
N ARG A 108 -1.19 49.15 3.83
CA ARG A 108 -2.41 49.15 3.01
C ARG A 108 -2.19 50.05 1.78
N GLY A 109 -1.91 49.44 0.66
CA GLY A 109 -1.85 50.12 -0.62
C GLY A 109 -0.65 49.73 -1.48
N GLY A 110 -0.82 48.77 -2.37
CA GLY A 110 0.10 48.47 -3.46
C GLY A 110 0.48 46.97 -3.52
N ALA A 111 0.15 46.33 -4.64
CA ALA A 111 0.73 45.03 -4.97
C ALA A 111 2.24 45.21 -5.17
N ALA A 112 3.04 44.80 -4.21
CA ALA A 112 4.49 44.77 -4.33
C ALA A 112 4.91 43.35 -4.72
N VAL A 113 5.47 43.21 -5.92
CA VAL A 113 6.26 42.05 -6.31
C VAL A 113 7.51 42.03 -5.42
N PRO A 114 7.83 40.94 -4.72
CA PRO A 114 9.05 40.86 -3.91
C PRO A 114 10.28 41.00 -4.82
N GLY A 115 11.08 42.04 -4.59
CA GLY A 115 12.37 42.20 -5.24
C GLY A 115 13.43 41.25 -4.67
N PRO A 116 14.48 40.89 -5.41
CA PRO A 116 15.57 40.06 -4.91
C PRO A 116 16.30 40.79 -3.79
N GLY A 117 16.28 40.24 -2.58
CA GLY A 117 17.01 40.78 -1.43
C GLY A 117 16.26 40.81 -0.09
N VAL A 118 15.13 40.11 0.03
CA VAL A 118 14.40 40.00 1.30
C VAL A 118 15.09 38.97 2.19
N VAL A 119 15.73 39.43 3.25
CA VAL A 119 16.30 38.59 4.30
C VAL A 119 15.16 38.12 5.22
N VAL A 120 14.82 36.86 5.17
CA VAL A 120 13.94 36.22 6.17
C VAL A 120 14.76 36.04 7.46
N PRO A 121 14.28 36.48 8.63
CA PRO A 121 15.01 36.27 9.88
C PRO A 121 15.14 34.76 10.15
N ALA A 122 16.35 34.27 10.35
CA ALA A 122 16.57 32.93 10.89
C ALA A 122 15.85 32.80 12.25
N GLY A 123 14.87 31.89 12.33
CA GLY A 123 14.01 31.70 13.48
C GLY A 123 12.68 32.45 13.36
N GLY A 124 11.85 32.08 12.37
CA GLY A 124 10.47 32.57 12.26
C GLY A 124 9.70 32.21 13.53
N ARG A 125 9.41 33.25 14.38
CA ARG A 125 8.43 33.08 15.45
C ARG A 125 7.08 32.87 14.79
N GLU A 126 6.42 31.74 15.14
CA GLU A 126 4.98 31.57 14.89
C GLU A 126 4.26 32.86 15.20
N ALA A 127 3.60 33.46 14.21
CA ALA A 127 2.73 34.59 14.46
C ALA A 127 1.64 34.08 15.40
N ASP A 128 1.71 34.55 16.64
CA ASP A 128 0.73 34.42 17.71
C ASP A 128 -0.16 33.18 17.69
N GLY A 129 0.41 32.00 18.05
CA GLY A 129 -0.36 30.89 18.61
C GLY A 129 -1.14 29.95 17.68
N THR A 130 -1.15 30.14 16.38
CA THR A 130 -1.78 29.20 15.46
C THR A 130 -0.82 28.04 15.14
N ALA A 131 -1.09 26.88 15.75
CA ALA A 131 -0.40 25.65 15.39
C ALA A 131 -0.58 25.36 13.88
N PRO A 132 0.43 24.77 13.20
CA PRO A 132 0.27 24.34 11.81
C PRO A 132 -0.90 23.37 11.71
N ASP A 133 -1.71 23.50 10.64
CA ASP A 133 -2.94 22.74 10.44
C ASP A 133 -3.01 22.26 8.97
N ALA A 134 -2.91 20.95 8.77
CA ALA A 134 -2.92 20.36 7.45
C ALA A 134 -4.29 20.49 6.74
N GLN A 135 -5.40 20.50 7.48
CA GLN A 135 -6.72 20.73 6.90
C GLN A 135 -6.86 22.19 6.45
N GLN A 136 -6.31 23.13 7.22
CA GLN A 136 -6.30 24.54 6.82
C GLN A 136 -5.48 24.76 5.55
N ALA A 137 -4.40 24.00 5.34
CA ALA A 137 -3.64 24.07 4.09
C ALA A 137 -4.47 23.61 2.88
N VAL A 138 -5.26 22.54 3.03
CA VAL A 138 -6.20 22.11 1.99
C VAL A 138 -7.22 23.19 1.68
N LEU A 139 -7.80 23.84 2.70
CA LEU A 139 -8.78 24.92 2.52
C LEU A 139 -8.16 26.16 1.84
N ASP A 140 -6.96 26.55 2.26
CA ASP A 140 -6.27 27.72 1.67
C ASP A 140 -5.89 27.49 0.20
N LEU A 141 -5.66 26.24 -0.19
CA LEU A 141 -5.15 25.84 -1.50
C LEU A 141 -6.17 25.07 -2.37
N GLN A 142 -7.44 24.96 -1.94
CA GLN A 142 -8.48 24.17 -2.60
C GLN A 142 -8.53 24.40 -4.12
N ASP A 143 -8.62 25.66 -4.52
CA ASP A 143 -8.74 26.03 -5.95
C ASP A 143 -7.47 25.69 -6.75
N VAL A 144 -6.28 25.92 -6.13
CA VAL A 144 -4.98 25.60 -6.76
C VAL A 144 -4.81 24.11 -6.94
N LEU A 145 -5.25 23.31 -5.96
CA LEU A 145 -5.25 21.85 -6.02
C LEU A 145 -6.28 21.30 -7.02
N GLY A 146 -7.19 22.13 -7.48
CA GLY A 146 -8.30 21.71 -8.35
C GLY A 146 -9.30 20.79 -7.64
N LEU A 147 -9.43 20.96 -6.33
CA LEU A 147 -10.31 20.15 -5.48
C LEU A 147 -11.72 20.73 -5.49
N SER A 148 -12.68 19.99 -6.06
CA SER A 148 -14.06 20.43 -6.15
C SER A 148 -14.75 20.48 -4.79
N ASP A 149 -15.82 21.28 -4.68
CA ASP A 149 -16.64 21.35 -3.45
C ASP A 149 -17.25 20.00 -3.07
N GLU A 150 -17.49 19.12 -4.04
CA GLU A 150 -17.99 17.76 -3.79
C GLU A 150 -16.89 16.87 -3.18
N MET A 151 -15.65 17.00 -3.66
CA MET A 151 -14.53 16.19 -3.22
C MET A 151 -13.87 16.70 -1.93
N LEU A 152 -13.97 17.99 -1.64
CA LEU A 152 -13.35 18.60 -0.47
C LEU A 152 -13.70 17.89 0.85
N PRO A 153 -14.98 17.65 1.22
CA PRO A 153 -15.30 16.99 2.46
C PRO A 153 -14.78 15.54 2.51
N LEU A 154 -14.76 14.83 1.38
CA LEU A 154 -14.24 13.46 1.30
C LEU A 154 -12.73 13.43 1.52
N TYR A 155 -11.99 14.34 0.91
CA TYR A 155 -10.54 14.42 1.09
C TYR A 155 -10.15 14.87 2.51
N LEU A 156 -10.90 15.80 3.11
CA LEU A 156 -10.70 16.19 4.51
C LEU A 156 -10.97 15.03 5.47
N GLU A 157 -11.91 14.15 5.16
CA GLU A 157 -12.16 12.91 5.92
C GLU A 157 -10.98 11.93 5.78
N ASP A 158 -10.50 11.68 4.55
CA ASP A 158 -9.33 10.82 4.29
C ASP A 158 -8.08 11.34 5.01
N LEU A 159 -7.84 12.66 4.98
CA LEU A 159 -6.74 13.31 5.66
C LEU A 159 -6.86 13.19 7.19
N SER A 160 -8.06 13.41 7.73
CA SER A 160 -8.35 13.24 9.16
C SER A 160 -8.14 11.81 9.62
N ALA A 161 -8.62 10.84 8.85
CA ALA A 161 -8.43 9.42 9.14
C ALA A 161 -6.95 9.02 9.09
N THR A 162 -6.18 9.61 8.17
CA THR A 162 -4.71 9.44 8.09
C THR A 162 -4.03 10.00 9.34
N MET A 163 -4.36 11.22 9.72
CA MET A 163 -3.81 11.86 10.93
C MET A 163 -4.18 11.09 12.21
N PHE A 164 -5.39 10.57 12.29
CA PHE A 164 -5.83 9.72 13.41
C PHE A 164 -4.99 8.44 13.50
N SER A 165 -4.75 7.77 12.38
CA SER A 165 -3.89 6.59 12.32
C SER A 165 -2.45 6.90 12.76
N MET A 166 -1.86 8.00 12.25
CA MET A 166 -0.52 8.46 12.63
C MET A 166 -0.44 8.83 14.11
N ALA A 167 -1.44 9.53 14.65
CA ALA A 167 -1.50 9.92 16.06
C ALA A 167 -1.49 8.70 16.99
N ARG A 168 -2.28 7.68 16.65
CA ARG A 168 -2.32 6.44 17.43
C ARG A 168 -0.98 5.71 17.42
N ARG A 169 -0.34 5.58 16.26
CA ARG A 169 0.98 4.98 16.14
C ARG A 169 2.02 5.74 16.95
N ARG A 170 1.99 7.07 16.94
CA ARG A 170 2.90 7.90 17.74
C ARG A 170 2.67 7.80 19.25
N ALA A 171 1.44 7.57 19.69
CA ALA A 171 1.12 7.38 21.10
C ALA A 171 1.56 6.02 21.63
N ALA A 172 1.73 5.02 20.76
CA ALA A 172 2.15 3.66 21.16
C ALA A 172 3.68 3.51 21.17
N PRO A 173 4.28 2.67 22.01
CA PRO A 173 5.70 2.31 21.91
C PRO A 173 6.03 1.73 20.54
N ALA A 174 7.22 2.05 20.02
CA ALA A 174 7.72 1.51 18.76
C ALA A 174 9.18 1.06 18.91
N PRO A 175 9.58 -0.04 18.28
CA PRO A 175 10.96 -0.50 18.27
C PRO A 175 11.86 0.47 17.48
N THR A 176 13.14 0.42 17.78
CA THR A 176 14.18 1.08 16.99
C THR A 176 14.40 0.36 15.65
N ALA A 177 15.00 1.04 14.68
CA ALA A 177 15.39 0.41 13.42
C ALA A 177 16.32 -0.80 13.63
N ALA A 178 17.22 -0.74 14.62
CA ALA A 178 18.11 -1.83 14.97
C ALA A 178 17.34 -3.06 15.51
N GLU A 179 16.31 -2.86 16.33
CA GLU A 179 15.45 -3.94 16.81
C GLU A 179 14.61 -4.53 15.69
N LEU A 180 14.00 -3.68 14.83
CA LEU A 180 13.24 -4.14 13.68
C LEU A 180 14.09 -4.92 12.67
N ALA A 181 15.36 -4.58 12.49
CA ALA A 181 16.26 -5.32 11.62
C ALA A 181 16.46 -6.78 12.03
N HIS A 182 16.12 -7.14 13.26
CA HIS A 182 16.14 -8.51 13.79
C HIS A 182 14.74 -9.14 13.89
N SER A 183 13.70 -8.41 13.52
CA SER A 183 12.31 -8.86 13.66
C SER A 183 11.86 -9.66 12.43
N GLU A 184 10.87 -10.53 12.64
CA GLU A 184 10.21 -11.29 11.57
C GLU A 184 9.23 -10.42 10.78
N LEU A 185 8.87 -10.86 9.57
CA LEU A 185 7.97 -10.13 8.65
C LEU A 185 6.72 -9.54 9.31
N PRO A 186 5.95 -10.26 10.15
CA PRO A 186 4.74 -9.70 10.75
C PRO A 186 5.00 -8.54 11.70
N GLU A 187 6.13 -8.55 12.40
CA GLU A 187 6.51 -7.45 13.29
C GLU A 187 7.05 -6.26 12.50
N VAL A 188 7.85 -6.48 11.46
CA VAL A 188 8.29 -5.39 10.57
C VAL A 188 7.07 -4.69 9.98
N GLU A 189 6.13 -5.43 9.36
CA GLU A 189 4.92 -4.87 8.77
C GLU A 189 4.05 -4.10 9.79
N ARG A 190 3.95 -4.59 11.03
CA ARG A 190 3.18 -3.95 12.10
C ARG A 190 3.63 -2.51 12.37
N PHE A 191 4.94 -2.27 12.31
CA PHE A 191 5.55 -0.99 12.68
C PHE A 191 5.84 -0.06 11.50
N LEU A 192 5.52 -0.43 10.26
CA LEU A 192 5.60 0.46 9.12
C LEU A 192 4.56 1.59 9.27
N ASP A 193 5.00 2.80 9.53
CA ASP A 193 4.13 3.90 9.93
C ASP A 193 3.96 5.02 8.88
N ARG A 194 4.81 5.08 7.86
CA ARG A 194 4.79 6.14 6.86
C ARG A 194 3.64 6.03 5.85
N GLY A 195 2.99 4.86 5.75
CA GLY A 195 2.00 4.57 4.72
C GLY A 195 2.62 4.60 3.31
N HIS A 196 1.79 4.75 2.28
CA HIS A 196 2.27 4.85 0.91
C HIS A 196 3.12 6.14 0.73
N PRO A 197 4.33 6.06 0.15
CA PRO A 197 5.22 7.23 0.07
C PRO A 197 4.61 8.37 -0.76
N GLY A 198 4.04 8.10 -1.94
CA GLY A 198 3.51 9.10 -2.85
C GLY A 198 2.12 9.66 -2.48
N PHE A 199 1.30 9.01 -1.66
CA PHE A 199 -0.01 9.56 -1.25
C PHE A 199 0.11 10.40 0.02
N VAL A 200 -0.46 11.60 0.03
CA VAL A 200 -0.54 12.46 1.23
C VAL A 200 -1.49 11.83 2.25
N ALA A 201 -2.74 11.55 1.86
CA ALA A 201 -3.69 10.82 2.70
C ALA A 201 -3.46 9.29 2.53
N SER A 202 -2.41 8.75 3.16
CA SER A 202 -1.82 7.44 2.85
C SER A 202 -2.16 6.30 3.80
N SER A 203 -2.73 6.57 4.97
CA SER A 203 -2.98 5.56 6.01
C SER A 203 -4.33 5.68 6.70
N GLY A 204 -5.23 6.48 6.14
CA GLY A 204 -6.60 6.60 6.59
C GLY A 204 -7.40 5.32 6.36
N ARG A 205 -8.35 5.06 7.26
CA ARG A 205 -9.26 3.91 7.20
C ARG A 205 -10.68 4.40 7.46
N VAL A 206 -11.23 5.07 6.44
CA VAL A 206 -12.58 5.65 6.49
C VAL A 206 -13.61 4.53 6.60
N GLY A 207 -14.46 4.61 7.61
CA GLY A 207 -15.43 3.58 7.96
C GLY A 207 -15.11 2.83 9.25
N LEU A 208 -13.88 2.94 9.81
CA LEU A 208 -13.56 2.43 11.13
C LEU A 208 -13.69 3.53 12.19
N GLY A 209 -14.48 3.27 13.22
CA GLY A 209 -14.51 4.07 14.44
C GLY A 209 -13.24 3.85 15.29
N ALA A 210 -13.05 4.69 16.31
CA ALA A 210 -11.86 4.66 17.16
C ALA A 210 -11.67 3.31 17.88
N ALA A 211 -12.74 2.73 18.44
CA ALA A 211 -12.70 1.40 19.07
C ALA A 211 -12.42 0.28 18.07
N GLU A 212 -12.97 0.39 16.86
CA GLU A 212 -12.75 -0.57 15.79
C GLU A 212 -11.30 -0.49 15.26
N ALA A 213 -10.74 0.72 15.20
CA ALA A 213 -9.33 0.87 14.86
C ALA A 213 -8.39 0.23 15.90
N GLU A 214 -8.77 0.23 17.19
CA GLU A 214 -8.04 -0.53 18.23
C GLU A 214 -8.16 -2.05 18.05
N ALA A 215 -9.34 -2.51 17.66
CA ALA A 215 -9.61 -3.93 17.52
C ALA A 215 -9.05 -4.53 16.23
N TRP A 216 -8.94 -3.74 15.16
CA TRP A 216 -8.72 -4.27 13.80
C TRP A 216 -7.54 -3.68 13.05
N ALA A 217 -6.97 -2.54 13.48
CA ALA A 217 -5.84 -1.96 12.78
C ALA A 217 -4.57 -2.81 12.97
N PRO A 218 -3.79 -3.09 11.90
CA PRO A 218 -2.63 -3.98 11.97
C PRO A 218 -1.61 -3.62 13.05
N GLU A 219 -1.42 -2.32 13.30
CA GLU A 219 -0.48 -1.80 14.29
C GLU A 219 -0.95 -1.97 15.74
N ALA A 220 -2.25 -2.17 15.98
CA ALA A 220 -2.83 -2.20 17.31
C ALA A 220 -3.51 -3.53 17.65
N ALA A 221 -4.10 -4.19 16.63
CA ALA A 221 -4.94 -5.36 16.84
C ALA A 221 -4.17 -6.55 17.43
N GLU A 222 -4.78 -7.18 18.42
CA GLU A 222 -4.40 -8.52 18.83
C GLU A 222 -4.89 -9.53 17.77
N PRO A 223 -4.25 -10.71 17.68
CA PRO A 223 -4.73 -11.77 16.80
C PRO A 223 -6.19 -12.13 17.06
N THR A 224 -6.98 -12.31 16.02
CA THR A 224 -8.42 -12.58 16.10
C THR A 224 -8.81 -13.79 15.27
N ALA A 225 -9.91 -14.45 15.63
CA ALA A 225 -10.52 -15.47 14.78
C ALA A 225 -11.26 -14.80 13.60
N LEU A 226 -11.18 -15.41 12.41
CA LEU A 226 -12.05 -15.02 11.30
C LEU A 226 -13.45 -15.62 11.47
N THR A 227 -14.44 -14.89 11.02
CA THR A 227 -15.82 -15.38 10.89
C THR A 227 -15.94 -16.23 9.62
N TRP A 228 -16.64 -17.34 9.68
CA TRP A 228 -16.87 -18.21 8.53
C TRP A 228 -18.33 -18.25 8.15
N LEU A 229 -18.60 -18.16 6.85
CA LEU A 229 -19.92 -18.30 6.25
C LEU A 229 -19.93 -19.53 5.35
N ALA A 230 -21.06 -20.22 5.29
CA ALA A 230 -21.39 -21.09 4.19
C ALA A 230 -22.20 -20.29 3.15
N ALA A 231 -21.82 -20.41 1.89
CA ALA A 231 -22.53 -19.80 0.76
C ALA A 231 -22.97 -20.90 -0.20
N ARG A 232 -24.24 -20.83 -0.68
CA ARG A 232 -24.79 -21.82 -1.61
C ARG A 232 -23.96 -21.89 -2.89
N ARG A 233 -23.44 -23.07 -3.25
CA ARG A 233 -22.54 -23.26 -4.39
C ARG A 233 -23.11 -22.75 -5.71
N SER A 234 -24.42 -22.95 -5.94
CA SER A 234 -25.08 -22.47 -7.16
C SER A 234 -25.16 -20.94 -7.28
N LEU A 235 -24.90 -20.21 -6.19
CA LEU A 235 -24.89 -18.76 -6.09
C LEU A 235 -23.48 -18.20 -5.79
N SER A 236 -22.46 -19.03 -5.94
CA SER A 236 -21.09 -18.68 -5.62
C SER A 236 -20.15 -19.03 -6.79
N THR A 237 -18.98 -18.41 -6.80
CA THR A 237 -17.88 -18.78 -7.67
C THR A 237 -16.77 -19.36 -6.80
N VAL A 238 -16.23 -20.51 -7.19
CA VAL A 238 -15.03 -21.09 -6.60
C VAL A 238 -14.04 -21.28 -7.73
N SER A 239 -12.81 -20.80 -7.55
CA SER A 239 -11.72 -21.00 -8.51
C SER A 239 -10.48 -21.47 -7.77
N LEU A 240 -9.87 -22.51 -8.30
CA LEU A 240 -8.75 -23.21 -7.69
C LEU A 240 -7.57 -23.23 -8.67
N GLY A 241 -6.37 -23.17 -8.14
CA GLY A 241 -5.14 -23.40 -8.88
C GLY A 241 -5.05 -24.86 -9.33
N VAL A 242 -4.15 -25.10 -10.27
CA VAL A 242 -4.02 -26.42 -10.95
C VAL A 242 -3.70 -27.58 -10.00
N GLU A 243 -3.18 -27.30 -8.81
CA GLU A 243 -2.78 -28.31 -7.83
C GLU A 243 -3.87 -28.63 -6.79
N LEU A 244 -5.01 -27.94 -6.82
CA LEU A 244 -6.06 -28.05 -5.81
C LEU A 244 -7.37 -28.55 -6.43
N ASP A 245 -8.03 -29.46 -5.71
CA ASP A 245 -9.46 -29.74 -5.84
C ASP A 245 -10.24 -29.20 -4.64
N ASP A 246 -11.57 -29.27 -4.69
CA ASP A 246 -12.47 -28.77 -3.62
C ASP A 246 -12.16 -29.41 -2.27
N GLU A 247 -11.87 -30.70 -2.20
CA GLU A 247 -11.60 -31.42 -0.95
C GLU A 247 -10.27 -31.00 -0.35
N GLU A 248 -9.22 -30.92 -1.19
CA GLU A 248 -7.90 -30.48 -0.76
C GLU A 248 -7.91 -29.01 -0.30
N HIS A 249 -8.63 -28.14 -1.03
CA HIS A 249 -8.81 -26.74 -0.64
C HIS A 249 -9.42 -26.62 0.76
N VAL A 250 -10.52 -27.32 1.02
CA VAL A 250 -11.19 -27.29 2.32
C VAL A 250 -10.30 -27.90 3.41
N ARG A 251 -9.58 -28.98 3.10
CA ARG A 251 -8.66 -29.65 4.03
C ARG A 251 -7.44 -28.79 4.38
N ARG A 252 -6.94 -28.02 3.43
CA ARG A 252 -5.80 -27.13 3.61
C ARG A 252 -6.13 -25.92 4.52
N HIS A 253 -7.36 -25.42 4.44
CA HIS A 253 -7.75 -24.16 5.11
C HIS A 253 -8.62 -24.35 6.36
N LEU A 254 -9.17 -25.53 6.60
CA LEU A 254 -9.96 -25.86 7.80
C LEU A 254 -9.43 -27.07 8.51
N THR A 255 -9.39 -27.01 9.84
CA THR A 255 -9.11 -28.19 10.67
C THR A 255 -10.20 -29.26 10.53
N ALA A 256 -9.92 -30.49 10.89
CA ALA A 256 -10.95 -31.54 10.91
C ALA A 256 -12.12 -31.19 11.86
N GLY A 257 -11.83 -30.53 12.99
CA GLY A 257 -12.83 -30.08 13.95
C GLY A 257 -13.75 -29.00 13.37
N GLU A 258 -13.16 -28.00 12.70
CA GLU A 258 -13.95 -26.97 12.03
C GLU A 258 -14.86 -27.53 10.95
N ARG A 259 -14.33 -28.41 10.10
CA ARG A 259 -15.10 -29.05 9.04
C ARG A 259 -16.33 -29.78 9.58
N GLU A 260 -16.16 -30.58 10.63
CA GLU A 260 -17.30 -31.30 11.22
C GLU A 260 -18.27 -30.35 11.92
N ARG A 261 -17.78 -29.35 12.65
CA ARG A 261 -18.62 -28.34 13.31
C ARG A 261 -19.43 -27.53 12.29
N PHE A 262 -18.82 -27.09 11.21
CA PHE A 262 -19.50 -26.31 10.17
C PHE A 262 -20.53 -27.14 9.40
N ARG A 263 -20.23 -28.40 9.11
CA ARG A 263 -21.20 -29.34 8.52
C ARG A 263 -22.37 -29.62 9.48
N ALA A 264 -22.12 -29.70 10.78
CA ALA A 264 -23.18 -29.86 11.78
C ALA A 264 -24.11 -28.64 11.82
N VAL A 265 -23.58 -27.41 11.78
CA VAL A 265 -24.39 -26.17 11.72
C VAL A 265 -25.33 -26.20 10.51
N LEU A 266 -24.86 -26.61 9.33
CA LEU A 266 -25.71 -26.71 8.14
C LEU A 266 -26.80 -27.78 8.29
N ARG A 267 -26.44 -28.97 8.77
CA ARG A 267 -27.42 -30.05 9.02
C ARG A 267 -28.50 -29.64 10.04
N ASP A 268 -28.10 -28.96 11.11
CA ASP A 268 -29.03 -28.45 12.14
C ASP A 268 -29.94 -27.34 11.57
N ALA A 269 -29.49 -26.62 10.58
CA ALA A 269 -30.30 -25.67 9.81
C ALA A 269 -31.21 -26.37 8.78
N GLY A 270 -31.09 -27.69 8.59
CA GLY A 270 -31.88 -28.46 7.63
C GLY A 270 -31.36 -28.40 6.20
N GLU A 271 -30.08 -28.01 6.03
CA GLU A 271 -29.44 -27.86 4.74
C GLU A 271 -28.43 -29.00 4.48
N ASP A 272 -28.20 -29.32 3.20
CA ASP A 272 -27.20 -30.29 2.80
C ASP A 272 -25.81 -29.59 2.74
N PRO A 273 -24.82 -29.99 3.58
CA PRO A 273 -23.51 -29.37 3.58
C PRO A 273 -22.76 -29.44 2.24
N ASP A 274 -23.08 -30.39 1.36
CA ASP A 274 -22.42 -30.55 0.07
C ASP A 274 -22.90 -29.50 -0.97
N GLU A 275 -24.02 -28.85 -0.72
CA GLU A 275 -24.52 -27.73 -1.54
C GLU A 275 -23.87 -26.39 -1.20
N TYR A 276 -22.95 -26.35 -0.23
CA TYR A 276 -22.34 -25.10 0.23
C TYR A 276 -20.82 -25.11 0.02
N THR A 277 -20.27 -23.93 -0.20
CA THR A 277 -18.86 -23.62 -0.06
C THR A 277 -18.64 -22.72 1.15
N VAL A 278 -17.40 -22.64 1.66
CA VAL A 278 -17.07 -21.85 2.85
C VAL A 278 -16.29 -20.60 2.47
N ILE A 279 -16.57 -19.49 3.14
CA ILE A 279 -15.94 -18.19 2.90
C ILE A 279 -15.49 -17.61 4.24
N PRO A 280 -14.18 -17.33 4.44
CA PRO A 280 -13.71 -16.56 5.59
C PRO A 280 -14.08 -15.08 5.39
N VAL A 281 -14.48 -14.45 6.46
CA VAL A 281 -14.96 -13.07 6.47
C VAL A 281 -14.32 -12.33 7.65
N HIS A 282 -13.93 -11.09 7.42
CA HIS A 282 -13.53 -10.20 8.50
C HIS A 282 -14.72 -10.01 9.48
N PRO A 283 -14.59 -10.18 10.81
CA PRO A 283 -15.70 -10.01 11.76
C PRO A 283 -16.44 -8.68 11.58
N TRP A 284 -15.72 -7.57 11.40
CA TRP A 284 -16.31 -6.27 11.10
C TRP A 284 -17.18 -6.29 9.85
N GLN A 285 -16.72 -6.95 8.77
CA GLN A 285 -17.46 -7.04 7.51
C GLN A 285 -18.80 -7.78 7.67
N TRP A 286 -18.80 -8.86 8.47
CA TRP A 286 -20.02 -9.57 8.80
C TRP A 286 -21.03 -8.65 9.49
N GLU A 287 -20.62 -7.95 10.55
CA GLU A 287 -21.51 -7.13 11.37
C GLU A 287 -21.99 -5.87 10.66
N HIS A 288 -21.13 -5.22 9.87
CA HIS A 288 -21.42 -3.90 9.30
C HIS A 288 -21.92 -3.92 7.86
N ARG A 289 -21.66 -4.98 7.11
CA ARG A 289 -21.96 -5.04 5.68
C ARG A 289 -22.79 -6.23 5.28
N ILE A 290 -22.41 -7.44 5.65
CA ILE A 290 -23.06 -8.65 5.16
C ILE A 290 -24.38 -8.87 5.87
N LEU A 291 -24.42 -8.94 7.19
CA LEU A 291 -25.65 -9.18 7.93
C LEU A 291 -26.74 -8.13 7.64
N PRO A 292 -26.48 -6.81 7.72
CA PRO A 292 -27.51 -5.81 7.40
C PRO A 292 -27.79 -5.70 5.90
N GLY A 293 -26.79 -5.84 5.03
CA GLY A 293 -26.92 -5.62 3.59
C GLY A 293 -27.41 -6.81 2.79
N MET A 294 -27.16 -8.04 3.29
CA MET A 294 -27.53 -9.31 2.64
C MET A 294 -28.49 -10.13 3.53
N LEU A 295 -29.23 -9.48 4.44
CA LEU A 295 -30.19 -10.17 5.32
C LEU A 295 -31.20 -11.06 4.56
N PRO A 296 -31.77 -10.66 3.41
CA PRO A 296 -32.62 -11.55 2.64
C PRO A 296 -31.97 -12.87 2.23
N ASP A 297 -30.66 -12.85 1.92
CA ASP A 297 -29.90 -14.04 1.54
C ASP A 297 -29.65 -14.96 2.74
N VAL A 298 -29.41 -14.36 3.92
CA VAL A 298 -29.30 -15.09 5.20
C VAL A 298 -30.64 -15.73 5.57
N LEU A 299 -31.75 -15.01 5.42
CA LEU A 299 -33.11 -15.54 5.72
C LEU A 299 -33.52 -16.68 4.78
N ARG A 300 -33.06 -16.68 3.52
CA ARG A 300 -33.29 -17.77 2.56
C ARG A 300 -32.31 -18.93 2.73
N ARG A 301 -31.32 -18.77 3.62
CA ARG A 301 -30.18 -19.70 3.81
C ARG A 301 -29.32 -19.88 2.57
N ASP A 302 -29.29 -18.90 1.69
CA ASP A 302 -28.28 -18.81 0.65
C ASP A 302 -26.90 -18.50 1.25
N LEU A 303 -26.92 -17.80 2.41
CA LEU A 303 -25.78 -17.57 3.31
C LEU A 303 -26.11 -18.07 4.71
N VAL A 304 -25.22 -18.86 5.32
CA VAL A 304 -25.37 -19.38 6.69
C VAL A 304 -24.13 -19.01 7.51
N LEU A 305 -24.34 -18.41 8.69
CA LEU A 305 -23.25 -18.15 9.62
C LEU A 305 -22.80 -19.46 10.26
N LEU A 306 -21.53 -19.82 10.08
CA LEU A 306 -20.92 -21.02 10.65
C LEU A 306 -20.25 -20.78 12.01
N GLY A 307 -19.91 -19.53 12.31
CA GLY A 307 -19.21 -19.11 13.52
C GLY A 307 -17.76 -18.75 13.30
N GLU A 308 -17.02 -18.67 14.39
CA GLU A 308 -15.60 -18.36 14.37
C GLU A 308 -14.75 -19.60 14.05
N GLY A 309 -13.62 -19.38 13.37
CA GLY A 309 -12.61 -20.41 13.16
C GLY A 309 -11.79 -20.68 14.43
N ASP A 310 -11.02 -21.77 14.42
CA ASP A 310 -10.19 -22.19 15.55
C ASP A 310 -8.82 -21.47 15.55
N HIS A 311 -8.38 -20.97 14.39
CA HIS A 311 -7.12 -20.27 14.21
C HIS A 311 -7.24 -18.78 14.51
N LEU A 312 -6.16 -18.22 15.04
CA LEU A 312 -6.00 -16.79 15.26
C LEU A 312 -5.20 -16.16 14.11
N TRP A 313 -5.65 -15.00 13.66
CA TRP A 313 -5.15 -14.32 12.50
C TRP A 313 -4.73 -12.90 12.84
N ARG A 314 -3.64 -12.42 12.24
CA ARG A 314 -3.18 -11.03 12.35
C ARG A 314 -3.33 -10.31 11.00
N ALA A 315 -3.98 -9.16 11.01
CA ALA A 315 -4.10 -8.32 9.83
C ALA A 315 -2.73 -7.78 9.38
N GLN A 316 -2.51 -7.76 8.07
CA GLN A 316 -1.36 -7.12 7.44
C GLN A 316 -1.68 -5.63 7.13
N GLN A 317 -0.72 -4.86 6.62
CA GLN A 317 -0.90 -3.42 6.32
C GLN A 317 -2.10 -3.14 5.41
N SER A 318 -2.46 -4.07 4.53
CA SER A 318 -3.67 -3.98 3.68
C SER A 318 -4.99 -4.02 4.47
N LEU A 319 -4.97 -4.25 5.79
CA LEU A 319 -6.11 -4.37 6.71
C LEU A 319 -6.97 -5.63 6.49
N ARG A 320 -7.10 -6.11 5.28
CA ARG A 320 -7.99 -7.21 4.86
C ARG A 320 -7.27 -8.52 4.52
N THR A 321 -5.94 -8.52 4.53
CA THR A 321 -5.11 -9.71 4.36
C THR A 321 -4.59 -10.16 5.73
N PHE A 322 -4.72 -11.43 6.02
CA PHE A 322 -4.44 -12.01 7.32
C PHE A 322 -3.39 -13.10 7.24
N LEU A 323 -2.39 -13.02 8.13
CA LEU A 323 -1.46 -14.10 8.43
C LEU A 323 -2.07 -14.95 9.55
N ASP A 324 -2.06 -16.28 9.39
CA ASP A 324 -2.38 -17.23 10.46
C ASP A 324 -1.24 -17.25 11.48
N VAL A 325 -1.49 -16.75 12.69
CA VAL A 325 -0.47 -16.76 13.76
C VAL A 325 -0.47 -18.03 14.60
N THR A 326 -1.50 -18.86 14.45
CA THR A 326 -1.56 -20.21 15.04
C THR A 326 -0.67 -21.18 14.27
N ASP A 327 -0.66 -21.04 12.94
CA ASP A 327 0.23 -21.79 12.04
C ASP A 327 0.73 -20.86 10.90
N PRO A 328 1.82 -20.13 11.10
CA PRO A 328 2.32 -19.15 10.13
C PRO A 328 2.78 -19.74 8.79
N HIS A 329 2.85 -21.07 8.69
CA HIS A 329 3.17 -21.76 7.44
C HIS A 329 1.96 -21.95 6.52
N ARG A 330 0.74 -21.70 7.03
CA ARG A 330 -0.48 -21.79 6.22
C ARG A 330 -0.63 -20.55 5.33
N ASP A 331 -1.48 -20.72 4.32
CA ASP A 331 -1.78 -19.63 3.39
C ASP A 331 -2.39 -18.43 4.11
N TYR A 332 -2.06 -17.24 3.62
CA TYR A 332 -2.76 -16.02 3.99
C TYR A 332 -4.21 -16.06 3.50
N ALA A 333 -5.11 -15.49 4.27
CA ALA A 333 -6.49 -15.24 3.85
C ALA A 333 -6.68 -13.74 3.55
N LYS A 334 -7.06 -13.39 2.32
CA LYS A 334 -7.44 -12.02 1.92
C LYS A 334 -8.96 -11.96 1.82
N THR A 335 -9.62 -11.13 2.64
CA THR A 335 -11.08 -11.01 2.72
C THR A 335 -11.55 -9.67 2.16
N ALA A 336 -12.82 -9.57 1.78
CA ALA A 336 -13.41 -8.27 1.50
C ALA A 336 -13.60 -7.47 2.79
N MET A 337 -13.38 -6.15 2.73
CA MET A 337 -13.67 -5.22 3.83
C MET A 337 -14.21 -3.90 3.28
N GLY A 338 -15.38 -3.48 3.75
CA GLY A 338 -16.12 -2.31 3.25
C GLY A 338 -15.62 -0.98 3.83
N VAL A 339 -14.30 -0.81 3.97
CA VAL A 339 -13.64 0.44 4.38
C VAL A 339 -12.89 1.06 3.22
N HIS A 340 -12.73 2.38 3.24
CA HIS A 340 -11.93 3.10 2.26
C HIS A 340 -10.54 3.41 2.84
N SER A 341 -9.54 3.28 2.00
CA SER A 341 -8.17 3.66 2.33
C SER A 341 -7.48 4.17 1.08
N MET A 342 -6.82 5.32 1.17
CA MET A 342 -6.21 6.02 0.03
C MET A 342 -7.22 6.33 -1.10
N GLY A 343 -8.48 6.61 -0.77
CA GLY A 343 -9.55 6.85 -1.73
C GLY A 343 -10.12 5.60 -2.41
N PHE A 344 -9.72 4.38 -1.99
CA PHE A 344 -10.17 3.12 -2.59
C PHE A 344 -10.90 2.23 -1.59
N LEU A 345 -12.04 1.65 -2.01
CA LEU A 345 -12.74 0.63 -1.25
C LEU A 345 -11.92 -0.67 -1.19
N ARG A 346 -11.73 -1.23 0.00
CA ARG A 346 -11.02 -2.50 0.21
C ARG A 346 -11.90 -3.75 0.02
N GLY A 347 -12.84 -3.69 -0.93
CA GLY A 347 -13.68 -4.82 -1.35
C GLY A 347 -12.94 -5.82 -2.23
N LEU A 348 -13.53 -7.00 -2.44
CA LEU A 348 -13.07 -8.01 -3.40
C LEU A 348 -14.22 -8.36 -4.35
N SER A 349 -13.97 -8.31 -5.65
CA SER A 349 -14.96 -8.63 -6.67
C SER A 349 -14.94 -10.13 -6.99
N PRO A 350 -16.05 -10.87 -6.82
CA PRO A 350 -16.13 -12.28 -7.25
C PRO A 350 -15.74 -12.50 -8.71
N ALA A 351 -16.09 -11.55 -9.58
CA ALA A 351 -15.76 -11.64 -11.01
C ALA A 351 -14.24 -11.60 -11.27
N TYR A 352 -13.52 -10.72 -10.55
CA TYR A 352 -12.05 -10.68 -10.63
C TYR A 352 -11.42 -11.90 -9.97
N MET A 353 -11.92 -12.31 -8.81
CA MET A 353 -11.39 -13.45 -8.06
C MET A 353 -11.39 -14.75 -8.89
N ARG A 354 -12.37 -14.91 -9.79
CA ARG A 354 -12.47 -16.10 -10.64
C ARG A 354 -11.20 -16.41 -11.45
N ALA A 355 -10.51 -15.41 -11.95
CA ALA A 355 -9.31 -15.60 -12.79
C ALA A 355 -8.00 -15.62 -11.98
N MET A 356 -8.03 -15.27 -10.68
CA MET A 356 -6.83 -15.08 -9.87
C MET A 356 -5.92 -16.31 -9.81
N PRO A 357 -6.41 -17.52 -9.47
CA PRO A 357 -5.55 -18.68 -9.40
C PRO A 357 -4.88 -19.00 -10.74
N ALA A 358 -5.62 -18.92 -11.85
CA ALA A 358 -5.07 -19.20 -13.18
C ALA A 358 -4.02 -18.17 -13.62
N ILE A 359 -4.22 -16.88 -13.30
CA ILE A 359 -3.22 -15.84 -13.56
C ILE A 359 -1.96 -16.10 -12.73
N SER A 360 -2.15 -16.42 -11.46
CA SER A 360 -1.07 -16.70 -10.52
C SER A 360 -0.26 -17.93 -10.94
N ASP A 361 -0.91 -19.01 -11.33
CA ASP A 361 -0.25 -20.23 -11.83
C ASP A 361 0.53 -19.96 -13.13
N TRP A 362 -0.03 -19.16 -14.04
CA TRP A 362 0.66 -18.76 -15.26
C TRP A 362 1.93 -17.94 -14.98
N LEU A 363 1.84 -16.94 -14.09
CA LEU A 363 3.00 -16.12 -13.76
C LEU A 363 4.05 -16.91 -12.96
N TYR A 364 3.61 -17.80 -12.07
CA TYR A 364 4.48 -18.72 -11.37
C TYR A 364 5.27 -19.60 -12.36
N ALA A 365 4.60 -20.19 -13.36
CA ALA A 365 5.26 -21.01 -14.37
C ALA A 365 6.32 -20.20 -15.15
N ILE A 366 6.02 -18.98 -15.57
CA ILE A 366 6.97 -18.11 -16.26
C ILE A 366 8.20 -17.84 -15.38
N THR A 367 8.00 -17.51 -14.10
CA THR A 367 9.11 -17.18 -13.20
C THR A 367 9.95 -18.40 -12.84
N GLU A 368 9.37 -19.57 -12.71
CA GLU A 368 10.10 -20.83 -12.44
C GLU A 368 10.85 -21.38 -13.67
N GLU A 369 10.38 -21.11 -14.88
CA GLU A 369 11.06 -21.47 -16.12
C GLU A 369 12.21 -20.53 -16.47
N ASP A 370 12.15 -19.28 -16.00
CA ASP A 370 13.15 -18.27 -16.27
C ASP A 370 14.40 -18.44 -15.38
N GLU A 371 15.53 -18.80 -16.00
CA GLU A 371 16.79 -19.03 -15.29
C GLU A 371 17.33 -17.77 -14.61
N PHE A 372 17.16 -16.61 -15.25
CA PHE A 372 17.64 -15.35 -14.72
C PHE A 372 16.91 -14.92 -13.45
N LEU A 373 15.59 -15.06 -13.41
CA LEU A 373 14.77 -14.76 -12.23
C LEU A 373 15.07 -15.74 -11.08
N ARG A 374 15.24 -17.02 -11.40
CA ARG A 374 15.63 -18.03 -10.39
C ARG A 374 17.01 -17.79 -9.81
N GLU A 375 18.02 -17.43 -10.62
CA GLU A 375 19.37 -17.08 -10.17
C GLU A 375 19.36 -15.92 -9.16
N ARG A 376 18.41 -14.99 -9.30
CA ARG A 376 18.20 -13.85 -8.39
C ARG A 376 17.30 -14.14 -7.20
N GLY A 377 16.90 -15.39 -7.04
CA GLY A 377 16.05 -15.81 -5.93
C GLY A 377 14.64 -15.22 -5.97
N ILE A 378 14.13 -14.87 -7.17
CA ILE A 378 12.78 -14.37 -7.34
C ILE A 378 11.79 -15.53 -7.31
N ARG A 379 10.70 -15.37 -6.56
CA ARG A 379 9.59 -16.31 -6.49
C ARG A 379 8.25 -15.59 -6.44
N VAL A 380 7.23 -16.19 -7.03
CA VAL A 380 5.84 -15.75 -6.93
C VAL A 380 5.18 -16.43 -5.74
N LEU A 381 4.50 -15.68 -4.88
CA LEU A 381 3.58 -16.25 -3.89
C LEU A 381 2.25 -16.50 -4.57
N ARG A 382 1.93 -17.79 -4.78
CA ARG A 382 0.75 -18.18 -5.54
C ARG A 382 -0.55 -17.85 -4.80
N GLU A 383 -1.52 -17.39 -5.57
CA GLU A 383 -2.89 -17.18 -5.12
C GLU A 383 -3.69 -18.42 -5.48
N HIS A 384 -3.66 -19.43 -4.59
CA HIS A 384 -4.10 -20.80 -4.85
C HIS A 384 -5.60 -20.98 -5.05
N ALA A 385 -6.41 -20.17 -4.37
CA ALA A 385 -7.85 -20.37 -4.34
C ALA A 385 -8.58 -19.06 -4.14
N SER A 386 -9.75 -18.95 -4.71
CA SER A 386 -10.65 -17.84 -4.46
C SER A 386 -12.10 -18.31 -4.41
N VAL A 387 -12.89 -17.60 -3.62
CA VAL A 387 -14.33 -17.83 -3.49
C VAL A 387 -15.06 -16.51 -3.45
N GLY A 388 -16.25 -16.41 -4.06
CA GLY A 388 -17.05 -15.20 -4.04
C GLY A 388 -18.53 -15.50 -4.16
N TYR A 389 -19.36 -14.78 -3.41
CA TYR A 389 -20.81 -14.90 -3.47
C TYR A 389 -21.39 -13.92 -4.48
N THR A 390 -22.31 -14.38 -5.32
CA THR A 390 -22.96 -13.62 -6.41
C THR A 390 -24.47 -13.70 -6.40
N GLY A 391 -25.06 -14.30 -5.36
CA GLY A 391 -26.51 -14.52 -5.23
C GLY A 391 -27.31 -13.31 -4.73
N ASP A 392 -26.65 -12.24 -4.26
CA ASP A 392 -27.31 -11.06 -3.72
C ASP A 392 -27.99 -10.20 -4.79
N ALA A 393 -28.85 -9.28 -4.34
CA ALA A 393 -29.62 -8.43 -5.24
C ALA A 393 -28.76 -7.49 -6.09
N HIS A 394 -27.58 -7.07 -5.60
CA HIS A 394 -26.70 -6.18 -6.33
C HIS A 394 -26.08 -6.89 -7.54
N HIS A 395 -25.62 -8.14 -7.38
CA HIS A 395 -25.14 -8.94 -8.50
C HIS A 395 -26.27 -9.25 -9.50
N ARG A 396 -27.46 -9.61 -9.00
CA ARG A 396 -28.61 -9.90 -9.87
C ARG A 396 -29.14 -8.69 -10.63
N SER A 397 -28.89 -7.46 -10.14
CA SER A 397 -29.25 -6.22 -10.84
C SER A 397 -28.44 -5.99 -12.11
N GLY A 398 -27.26 -6.60 -12.22
CA GLY A 398 -26.32 -6.37 -13.32
C GLY A 398 -25.64 -4.99 -13.28
N VAL A 399 -25.91 -4.17 -12.26
CA VAL A 399 -25.32 -2.83 -12.12
C VAL A 399 -23.97 -2.95 -11.44
N ARG A 400 -22.92 -2.44 -12.09
CA ARG A 400 -21.57 -2.35 -11.50
C ARG A 400 -21.61 -1.35 -10.32
N SER A 401 -21.23 -1.81 -9.14
CA SER A 401 -21.15 -0.96 -7.95
C SER A 401 -20.24 -1.60 -6.89
N ASP A 402 -19.84 -0.81 -5.91
CA ASP A 402 -19.06 -1.28 -4.77
C ASP A 402 -19.80 -2.33 -3.91
N TYR A 403 -21.11 -2.37 -4.02
CA TYR A 403 -21.94 -3.38 -3.34
C TYR A 403 -21.71 -4.80 -3.90
N THR A 404 -21.19 -4.95 -5.12
CA THR A 404 -20.81 -6.25 -5.70
C THR A 404 -19.43 -6.76 -5.24
N LYS A 405 -18.76 -6.05 -4.31
CA LYS A 405 -17.41 -6.35 -3.83
C LYS A 405 -17.37 -6.68 -2.33
N GLN A 406 -18.52 -7.05 -1.74
CA GLN A 406 -18.67 -7.16 -0.30
C GLN A 406 -18.38 -8.55 0.26
N LEU A 407 -18.46 -9.63 -0.54
CA LEU A 407 -18.30 -10.99 -0.06
C LEU A 407 -17.52 -11.85 -1.05
N ALA A 408 -16.21 -11.86 -0.84
CA ALA A 408 -15.28 -12.78 -1.48
C ALA A 408 -14.05 -12.97 -0.59
N ALA A 409 -13.29 -14.02 -0.85
CA ALA A 409 -12.01 -14.28 -0.23
C ALA A 409 -11.03 -14.92 -1.21
N LEU A 410 -9.74 -14.77 -0.92
CA LEU A 410 -8.62 -15.31 -1.68
C LEU A 410 -7.60 -15.89 -0.70
N TRP A 411 -7.00 -17.04 -1.04
CA TRP A 411 -5.90 -17.62 -0.28
C TRP A 411 -4.61 -17.52 -1.07
N ARG A 412 -3.58 -17.02 -0.40
CA ARG A 412 -2.25 -16.81 -0.95
C ARG A 412 -1.19 -17.54 -0.14
N GLU A 413 -0.24 -18.14 -0.82
CA GLU A 413 0.89 -18.84 -0.25
C GLU A 413 1.65 -17.99 0.79
N SER A 414 2.01 -18.61 1.91
CA SER A 414 2.88 -17.97 2.90
C SER A 414 4.33 -17.95 2.41
N PRO A 415 5.06 -16.85 2.57
CA PRO A 415 6.49 -16.80 2.26
C PRO A 415 7.34 -17.63 3.20
N LEU A 416 6.88 -17.89 4.44
CA LEU A 416 7.70 -18.46 5.49
C LEU A 416 8.22 -19.88 5.19
N PRO A 417 7.40 -20.82 4.67
CA PRO A 417 7.89 -22.14 4.29
C PRO A 417 8.89 -22.14 3.13
N LEU A 418 8.95 -21.04 2.37
CA LEU A 418 9.77 -20.91 1.16
C LEU A 418 11.14 -20.30 1.43
N LEU A 419 11.39 -19.86 2.68
CA LEU A 419 12.68 -19.31 3.10
C LEU A 419 13.72 -20.41 3.23
N ALA A 420 14.91 -20.17 2.73
CA ALA A 420 16.05 -21.04 2.98
C ALA A 420 16.60 -20.88 4.41
N PRO A 421 17.33 -21.86 4.93
CA PRO A 421 17.95 -21.74 6.24
C PRO A 421 18.80 -20.46 6.38
N GLY A 422 18.54 -19.68 7.45
CA GLY A 422 19.22 -18.41 7.73
C GLY A 422 18.65 -17.21 6.96
N GLU A 423 17.61 -17.41 6.14
CA GLU A 423 16.86 -16.30 5.55
C GLU A 423 15.69 -15.88 6.43
N HIS A 424 15.32 -14.63 6.34
CA HIS A 424 14.09 -14.07 6.88
C HIS A 424 13.45 -13.14 5.86
N ALA A 425 12.16 -12.95 5.99
CA ALA A 425 11.36 -12.11 5.10
C ALA A 425 11.17 -10.72 5.71
N ALA A 426 11.16 -9.68 4.86
CA ALA A 426 10.78 -8.33 5.25
C ALA A 426 10.05 -7.65 4.08
N SER A 427 8.99 -6.87 4.36
CA SER A 427 8.34 -6.06 3.33
C SER A 427 9.34 -5.08 2.71
N LEU A 428 9.33 -4.91 1.39
CA LEU A 428 10.14 -3.89 0.70
C LEU A 428 9.82 -2.48 1.25
N ALA A 429 8.60 -2.23 1.72
CA ALA A 429 8.26 -0.96 2.37
C ALA A 429 9.15 -0.62 3.58
N GLY A 430 9.78 -1.63 4.19
CA GLY A 430 10.77 -1.44 5.25
C GLY A 430 11.99 -0.63 4.83
N VAL A 431 12.39 -0.63 3.54
CA VAL A 431 13.56 0.18 3.09
C VAL A 431 13.31 1.69 3.23
N LEU A 432 12.05 2.11 3.27
CA LEU A 432 11.64 3.51 3.43
C LEU A 432 11.30 3.87 4.88
N HIS A 433 11.23 2.88 5.77
CA HIS A 433 10.88 3.10 7.17
C HIS A 433 12.03 3.75 7.95
N THR A 434 11.69 4.69 8.82
CA THR A 434 12.60 5.25 9.82
C THR A 434 12.00 5.10 11.21
N ASP A 435 12.83 4.83 12.20
CA ASP A 435 12.39 4.86 13.59
C ASP A 435 12.15 6.29 14.08
N ARG A 436 11.73 6.43 15.33
CA ARG A 436 11.44 7.76 15.93
C ARG A 436 12.64 8.68 16.07
N ALA A 437 13.85 8.13 16.03
CA ALA A 437 15.09 8.90 16.00
C ALA A 437 15.51 9.28 14.57
N GLY A 438 14.70 8.95 13.55
CA GLY A 438 15.01 9.19 12.15
C GLY A 438 15.99 8.20 11.54
N ARG A 439 16.33 7.09 12.22
CA ARG A 439 17.27 6.09 11.70
C ARG A 439 16.57 5.16 10.71
N PRO A 440 17.09 5.03 9.45
CA PRO A 440 16.49 4.16 8.45
C PRO A 440 16.63 2.68 8.82
N LEU A 441 15.58 1.88 8.60
CA LEU A 441 15.63 0.43 8.73
C LEU A 441 16.58 -0.19 7.68
N ALA A 442 16.64 0.38 6.46
CA ALA A 442 17.64 0.01 5.45
C ALA A 442 19.06 0.17 5.99
N GLY A 443 19.35 1.26 6.71
CA GLY A 443 20.66 1.47 7.36
C GLY A 443 20.98 0.39 8.39
N ALA A 444 19.99 0.00 9.20
CA ALA A 444 20.16 -1.08 10.18
C ALA A 444 20.38 -2.45 9.52
N TRP A 445 19.76 -2.73 8.37
CA TRP A 445 20.04 -3.94 7.59
C TRP A 445 21.45 -3.91 6.97
N ILE A 446 21.91 -2.75 6.47
CA ILE A 446 23.30 -2.58 5.98
C ILE A 446 24.29 -2.88 7.11
N GLU A 447 24.13 -2.26 8.27
CA GLU A 447 24.98 -2.49 9.44
C GLU A 447 24.99 -3.97 9.84
N ARG A 448 23.83 -4.62 9.91
CA ARG A 448 23.70 -6.03 10.25
C ARG A 448 24.40 -6.94 9.25
N SER A 449 24.33 -6.62 7.97
CA SER A 449 24.94 -7.43 6.90
C SER A 449 26.47 -7.36 6.90
N GLY A 450 27.04 -6.31 7.45
CA GLY A 450 28.47 -6.03 7.38
C GLY A 450 28.95 -5.62 5.99
N ALA A 451 28.06 -5.48 5.01
CA ALA A 451 28.38 -5.00 3.66
C ALA A 451 28.53 -3.47 3.63
N SER A 452 29.20 -2.95 2.62
CA SER A 452 29.16 -1.52 2.34
C SER A 452 27.76 -1.11 1.84
N ALA A 453 27.40 0.16 1.98
CA ALA A 453 26.14 0.69 1.46
C ALA A 453 26.00 0.47 -0.06
N GLU A 454 27.09 0.61 -0.80
CA GLU A 454 27.11 0.38 -2.26
C GLU A 454 26.80 -1.08 -2.62
N GLU A 455 27.44 -2.05 -1.94
CA GLU A 455 27.21 -3.47 -2.15
C GLU A 455 25.77 -3.87 -1.78
N TRP A 456 25.27 -3.33 -0.68
CA TRP A 456 23.90 -3.61 -0.23
C TRP A 456 22.85 -3.04 -1.20
N VAL A 457 23.03 -1.77 -1.65
CA VAL A 457 22.12 -1.16 -2.63
C VAL A 457 22.17 -1.90 -3.96
N ARG A 458 23.35 -2.31 -4.43
CA ARG A 458 23.48 -3.15 -5.62
C ARG A 458 22.70 -4.45 -5.46
N ALA A 459 22.86 -5.15 -4.34
CA ALA A 459 22.13 -6.38 -4.07
C ALA A 459 20.60 -6.16 -4.02
N LEU A 460 20.15 -5.05 -3.41
CA LEU A 460 18.73 -4.68 -3.42
C LEU A 460 18.22 -4.48 -4.86
N LEU A 461 18.96 -3.74 -5.69
CA LEU A 461 18.56 -3.48 -7.08
C LEU A 461 18.56 -4.76 -7.92
N ASP A 462 19.50 -5.67 -7.66
CA ASP A 462 19.59 -6.98 -8.32
C ASP A 462 18.43 -7.92 -7.99
N VAL A 463 17.75 -7.73 -6.85
CA VAL A 463 16.57 -8.53 -6.47
C VAL A 463 15.26 -7.76 -6.61
N TYR A 464 15.30 -6.47 -6.96
CA TYR A 464 14.10 -5.64 -7.11
C TYR A 464 14.00 -5.00 -8.50
N LEU A 465 14.84 -4.00 -8.83
CA LEU A 465 14.77 -3.25 -10.09
C LEU A 465 15.01 -4.14 -11.31
N VAL A 466 16.09 -4.90 -11.27
CA VAL A 466 16.53 -5.69 -12.44
C VAL A 466 15.58 -6.82 -12.79
N PRO A 467 15.03 -7.61 -11.83
CA PRO A 467 14.04 -8.63 -12.14
C PRO A 467 12.71 -8.08 -12.68
N VAL A 468 12.25 -6.94 -12.18
CA VAL A 468 11.04 -6.26 -12.70
C VAL A 468 11.26 -5.81 -14.14
N ALA A 469 12.42 -5.17 -14.41
CA ALA A 469 12.81 -4.79 -15.76
C ALA A 469 12.94 -6.01 -16.68
N HIS A 470 13.54 -7.10 -16.19
CA HIS A 470 13.67 -8.34 -16.97
C HIS A 470 12.31 -8.93 -17.37
N LEU A 471 11.35 -9.02 -16.44
CA LEU A 471 10.00 -9.51 -16.74
C LEU A 471 9.31 -8.67 -17.81
N LEU A 472 9.41 -7.34 -17.71
CA LEU A 472 8.89 -6.42 -18.71
C LEU A 472 9.55 -6.62 -20.08
N LEU A 473 10.88 -6.62 -20.10
CA LEU A 473 11.68 -6.66 -21.34
C LEU A 473 11.64 -8.03 -22.06
N SER A 474 11.56 -9.14 -21.30
CA SER A 474 11.58 -10.49 -21.86
C SER A 474 10.18 -11.05 -22.15
N GLN A 475 9.18 -10.63 -21.38
CA GLN A 475 7.84 -11.22 -21.37
C GLN A 475 6.73 -10.22 -21.71
N ASP A 476 7.04 -8.96 -21.98
CA ASP A 476 6.07 -7.85 -22.13
C ASP A 476 5.08 -7.78 -20.96
N THR A 477 5.51 -8.22 -19.80
CA THR A 477 4.65 -8.39 -18.63
C THR A 477 5.03 -7.35 -17.58
N ALA A 478 4.08 -6.50 -17.26
CA ALA A 478 4.16 -5.56 -16.17
C ALA A 478 3.46 -6.13 -14.93
N MET A 479 4.00 -5.82 -13.78
CA MET A 479 3.37 -5.98 -12.49
C MET A 479 3.40 -4.62 -11.79
N MET A 480 2.68 -4.45 -10.70
CA MET A 480 2.74 -3.24 -9.88
C MET A 480 3.64 -3.51 -8.66
N PRO A 481 4.98 -3.37 -8.81
CA PRO A 481 5.95 -3.78 -7.81
C PRO A 481 6.21 -2.68 -6.77
N HIS A 482 5.16 -1.97 -6.36
CA HIS A 482 5.28 -1.00 -5.29
C HIS A 482 5.70 -1.69 -3.97
N SER A 483 6.10 -0.90 -3.00
CA SER A 483 6.78 -1.38 -1.80
C SER A 483 6.00 -2.39 -0.95
N GLU A 484 4.66 -2.46 -1.07
CA GLU A 484 3.84 -3.45 -0.35
C GLU A 484 3.72 -4.80 -1.10
N ASN A 485 3.94 -4.83 -2.43
CA ASN A 485 3.77 -6.03 -3.25
C ASN A 485 5.04 -6.88 -3.39
N VAL A 486 6.13 -6.43 -2.80
CA VAL A 486 7.41 -7.16 -2.80
C VAL A 486 7.83 -7.44 -1.37
N ILE A 487 8.18 -8.70 -1.09
CA ILE A 487 8.76 -9.14 0.17
C ILE A 487 10.20 -9.53 -0.10
N LEU A 488 11.14 -8.84 0.54
CA LEU A 488 12.56 -9.16 0.43
C LEU A 488 12.89 -10.45 1.19
N ARG A 489 13.81 -11.22 0.64
CA ARG A 489 14.50 -12.31 1.32
C ARG A 489 15.85 -11.78 1.75
N LEU A 490 16.08 -11.77 3.04
CA LEU A 490 17.28 -11.22 3.66
C LEU A 490 18.06 -12.34 4.36
N ARG A 491 19.39 -12.34 4.22
CA ARG A 491 20.29 -13.17 5.02
C ARG A 491 21.20 -12.26 5.81
N ASP A 492 21.05 -12.28 7.13
CA ASP A 492 21.76 -11.32 8.02
C ASP A 492 21.60 -9.86 7.59
N GLY A 493 20.41 -9.47 7.13
CA GLY A 493 20.12 -8.13 6.62
C GLY A 493 20.53 -7.88 5.17
N PHE A 494 21.25 -8.80 4.49
CA PHE A 494 21.68 -8.65 3.10
C PHE A 494 20.60 -9.19 2.14
N PRO A 495 20.19 -8.44 1.10
CA PRO A 495 19.22 -8.90 0.11
C PRO A 495 19.74 -10.08 -0.70
N VAL A 496 18.99 -11.20 -0.74
CA VAL A 496 19.38 -12.41 -1.49
C VAL A 496 18.28 -12.90 -2.44
N GLY A 497 17.13 -12.25 -2.46
CA GLY A 497 16.00 -12.58 -3.32
C GLY A 497 14.75 -11.81 -2.93
N ALA A 498 13.65 -12.08 -3.61
CA ALA A 498 12.36 -11.48 -3.30
C ALA A 498 11.20 -12.43 -3.63
N PHE A 499 10.10 -12.20 -2.93
CA PHE A 499 8.79 -12.75 -3.28
C PHE A 499 7.91 -11.66 -3.88
N TRP A 500 7.21 -11.97 -4.96
CA TRP A 500 6.19 -11.13 -5.57
C TRP A 500 4.81 -11.62 -5.18
N LYS A 501 3.92 -10.69 -4.81
CA LYS A 501 2.56 -10.98 -4.37
C LYS A 501 1.52 -10.01 -4.96
N ASP A 502 0.23 -10.30 -4.73
CA ASP A 502 -0.92 -9.51 -5.21
C ASP A 502 -0.98 -9.36 -6.75
N LEU A 503 -0.54 -10.38 -7.45
CA LEU A 503 -0.29 -10.35 -8.90
C LEU A 503 -1.57 -10.43 -9.73
N GLY A 504 -2.56 -11.19 -9.28
CA GLY A 504 -3.75 -11.43 -10.08
C GLY A 504 -4.62 -10.18 -10.31
N GLU A 505 -4.57 -9.18 -9.44
CA GLU A 505 -5.27 -7.89 -9.64
C GLU A 505 -4.46 -6.91 -10.50
N GLU A 506 -3.13 -6.98 -10.47
CA GLU A 506 -2.24 -5.90 -10.88
C GLU A 506 -1.27 -6.26 -12.01
N VAL A 507 -1.25 -7.54 -12.45
CA VAL A 507 -0.42 -7.93 -13.58
C VAL A 507 -1.09 -7.57 -14.90
N ALA A 508 -0.30 -7.09 -15.87
CA ALA A 508 -0.73 -6.80 -17.23
C ALA A 508 0.27 -7.32 -18.26
N VAL A 509 -0.25 -7.89 -19.35
CA VAL A 509 0.55 -8.23 -20.53
C VAL A 509 0.36 -7.14 -21.56
N LEU A 510 1.41 -6.38 -21.82
CA LEU A 510 1.40 -5.14 -22.57
C LEU A 510 1.55 -5.31 -24.08
N SER A 511 1.49 -6.54 -24.57
CA SER A 511 1.60 -6.91 -26.00
C SER A 511 0.51 -7.88 -26.43
N ASN A 512 0.53 -8.24 -27.72
CA ASN A 512 -0.38 -9.23 -28.31
C ASN A 512 0.13 -10.69 -28.18
N ARG A 513 1.09 -10.98 -27.28
CA ARG A 513 1.55 -12.35 -27.07
C ARG A 513 0.39 -13.29 -26.71
N PRO A 514 0.43 -14.57 -27.13
CA PRO A 514 -0.60 -15.53 -26.73
C PRO A 514 -0.70 -15.67 -25.20
N LEU A 515 -1.92 -15.71 -24.69
CA LEU A 515 -2.23 -15.99 -23.30
C LEU A 515 -3.03 -17.29 -23.19
N PRO A 516 -2.90 -18.04 -22.11
CA PRO A 516 -3.80 -19.15 -21.80
C PRO A 516 -5.27 -18.71 -21.75
N GLU A 517 -6.17 -19.66 -22.04
CA GLU A 517 -7.63 -19.44 -21.92
C GLU A 517 -8.00 -19.11 -20.46
N GLY A 518 -8.86 -18.10 -20.29
CA GLY A 518 -9.41 -17.69 -18.99
C GLY A 518 -8.61 -16.57 -18.28
N ILE A 519 -7.44 -16.19 -18.82
CA ILE A 519 -6.65 -15.08 -18.25
C ILE A 519 -6.52 -13.88 -19.19
N GLU A 520 -7.30 -13.83 -20.27
CA GLU A 520 -7.23 -12.78 -21.30
C GLU A 520 -7.46 -11.37 -20.75
N ARG A 521 -8.10 -11.28 -19.59
CA ARG A 521 -8.36 -9.99 -18.92
C ARG A 521 -7.10 -9.21 -18.56
N ILE A 522 -5.94 -9.88 -18.41
CA ILE A 522 -4.68 -9.20 -18.09
C ILE A 522 -4.02 -8.57 -19.32
N ARG A 523 -4.61 -8.70 -20.50
CA ARG A 523 -4.08 -8.09 -21.72
C ARG A 523 -4.40 -6.58 -21.73
N ALA A 524 -3.35 -5.78 -21.78
CA ALA A 524 -3.43 -4.31 -21.88
C ALA A 524 -2.41 -3.82 -22.91
N VAL A 525 -2.73 -3.98 -24.21
CA VAL A 525 -1.81 -3.58 -25.29
C VAL A 525 -1.63 -2.07 -25.29
N THR A 526 -0.37 -1.64 -25.20
CA THR A 526 -0.02 -0.23 -25.16
C THR A 526 1.28 0.01 -25.95
N ASP A 527 1.61 1.28 -26.19
CA ASP A 527 2.83 1.63 -26.91
C ASP A 527 4.11 1.40 -26.06
N PRO A 528 5.30 1.39 -26.68
CA PRO A 528 6.53 1.13 -25.97
C PRO A 528 6.83 2.10 -24.83
N GLU A 529 6.51 3.39 -24.98
CA GLU A 529 6.75 4.39 -23.94
C GLU A 529 5.86 4.19 -22.73
N GLU A 530 4.60 3.83 -22.92
CA GLU A 530 3.69 3.48 -21.84
C GLU A 530 4.10 2.18 -21.15
N ARG A 531 4.66 1.18 -21.89
CA ARG A 531 5.18 -0.06 -21.28
C ARG A 531 6.32 0.24 -20.30
N GLU A 532 7.21 1.16 -20.65
CA GLU A 532 8.35 1.56 -19.81
C GLU A 532 7.91 2.16 -18.46
N LEU A 533 6.70 2.70 -18.35
CA LEU A 533 6.15 3.26 -17.11
C LEU A 533 6.02 2.22 -15.99
N ALA A 534 5.87 0.94 -16.30
CA ALA A 534 5.92 -0.13 -15.29
C ALA A 534 7.22 -0.15 -14.47
N VAL A 535 8.33 0.35 -15.04
CA VAL A 535 9.60 0.54 -14.33
C VAL A 535 9.77 1.99 -13.90
N HIS A 536 9.53 2.95 -14.80
CA HIS A 536 9.80 4.35 -14.51
C HIS A 536 8.89 4.90 -13.40
N THR A 537 7.58 4.62 -13.45
CA THR A 537 6.62 5.10 -12.46
C THR A 537 6.66 4.26 -11.18
N ASP A 538 6.50 2.93 -11.31
CA ASP A 538 6.27 2.10 -10.13
C ASP A 538 7.55 1.84 -9.34
N VAL A 539 8.70 1.73 -10.02
CA VAL A 539 9.99 1.45 -9.37
C VAL A 539 10.81 2.71 -9.15
N LEU A 540 11.12 3.48 -10.22
CA LEU A 540 12.02 4.63 -10.06
C LEU A 540 11.35 5.75 -9.26
N ASP A 541 10.16 6.17 -9.66
CA ASP A 541 9.44 7.27 -9.01
C ASP A 541 8.73 6.82 -7.72
N GLY A 542 8.07 5.66 -7.74
CA GLY A 542 7.27 5.17 -6.61
C GLY A 542 8.07 4.70 -5.40
N VAL A 543 9.28 4.18 -5.59
CA VAL A 543 10.10 3.61 -4.50
C VAL A 543 11.51 4.18 -4.46
N LEU A 544 12.27 4.11 -5.56
CA LEU A 544 13.70 4.42 -5.55
C LEU A 544 13.97 5.92 -5.36
N ARG A 545 13.09 6.80 -5.81
CA ARG A 545 13.14 8.24 -5.55
C ARG A 545 13.23 8.52 -4.06
N HIS A 546 12.35 7.93 -3.28
CA HIS A 546 12.29 8.10 -1.83
C HIS A 546 13.47 7.45 -1.11
N LEU A 547 13.90 6.26 -1.56
CA LEU A 547 15.03 5.56 -0.97
C LEU A 547 16.36 6.29 -1.22
N ALA A 548 16.59 6.79 -2.44
CA ALA A 548 17.80 7.53 -2.79
C ALA A 548 17.98 8.76 -1.90
N VAL A 549 16.92 9.56 -1.73
CA VAL A 549 16.92 10.74 -0.85
C VAL A 549 17.11 10.34 0.61
N LEU A 550 16.42 9.30 1.09
CA LEU A 550 16.56 8.84 2.47
C LEU A 550 18.00 8.42 2.80
N LEU A 551 18.65 7.66 1.93
CA LEU A 551 20.04 7.23 2.13
C LEU A 551 21.03 8.40 2.04
N HIS A 552 20.75 9.38 1.17
CA HIS A 552 21.59 10.58 1.01
C HIS A 552 21.51 11.48 2.25
N THR A 553 20.31 11.82 2.70
CA THR A 553 20.10 12.75 3.81
C THR A 553 20.51 12.18 5.17
N THR A 554 20.50 10.86 5.29
CA THR A 554 21.04 10.18 6.48
C THR A 554 22.55 9.86 6.39
N GLY A 555 23.23 10.30 5.31
CA GLY A 555 24.67 10.15 5.12
C GLY A 555 25.13 8.70 4.88
N ILE A 556 24.21 7.79 4.52
CA ILE A 556 24.52 6.37 4.26
C ILE A 556 25.13 6.18 2.88
N LEU A 557 24.51 6.80 1.84
CA LEU A 557 24.99 6.71 0.46
C LEU A 557 24.68 8.00 -0.30
N ASP A 558 25.65 8.55 -1.04
CA ASP A 558 25.41 9.70 -1.92
C ASP A 558 24.40 9.39 -3.02
N GLU A 559 23.48 10.32 -3.29
CA GLU A 559 22.39 10.11 -4.25
C GLU A 559 22.89 9.90 -5.69
N THR A 560 23.94 10.60 -6.11
CA THR A 560 24.57 10.41 -7.43
C THR A 560 25.13 9.00 -7.55
N GLN A 561 25.72 8.49 -6.46
CA GLN A 561 26.24 7.13 -6.41
C GLN A 561 25.10 6.10 -6.46
N PHE A 562 23.99 6.35 -5.77
CA PHE A 562 22.79 5.49 -5.83
C PHE A 562 22.29 5.32 -7.27
N TRP A 563 22.07 6.42 -7.99
CA TRP A 563 21.58 6.38 -9.37
C TRP A 563 22.60 5.79 -10.34
N ARG A 564 23.88 5.97 -10.08
CA ARG A 564 24.96 5.31 -10.85
C ARG A 564 24.89 3.79 -10.70
N ILE A 565 24.71 3.28 -9.48
CA ILE A 565 24.59 1.83 -9.22
C ILE A 565 23.34 1.29 -9.95
N ALA A 566 22.20 2.01 -9.89
CA ALA A 566 20.98 1.60 -10.58
C ALA A 566 21.19 1.52 -12.12
N ALA A 567 21.83 2.53 -12.69
CA ALA A 567 22.16 2.52 -14.12
C ALA A 567 23.11 1.37 -14.50
N GLN A 568 24.12 1.11 -13.68
CA GLN A 568 25.07 0.01 -13.91
C GLN A 568 24.38 -1.37 -13.85
N SER A 569 23.48 -1.60 -12.89
CA SER A 569 22.74 -2.86 -12.77
C SER A 569 21.88 -3.14 -14.03
N LEU A 570 21.25 -2.10 -14.59
CA LEU A 570 20.49 -2.24 -15.84
C LEU A 570 21.39 -2.36 -17.08
N ASP A 571 22.55 -1.69 -17.12
CA ASP A 571 23.51 -1.84 -18.22
C ASP A 571 24.10 -3.25 -18.27
N GLU A 572 24.46 -3.84 -17.13
CA GLU A 572 24.89 -5.24 -17.03
C GLU A 572 23.81 -6.20 -17.54
N HIS A 573 22.55 -5.95 -17.22
CA HIS A 573 21.42 -6.70 -17.78
C HIS A 573 21.32 -6.54 -19.31
N ARG A 574 21.48 -5.32 -19.81
CA ARG A 574 21.45 -5.03 -21.26
C ARG A 574 22.59 -5.73 -22.01
N GLU A 575 23.77 -5.78 -21.41
CA GLU A 575 24.92 -6.50 -21.99
C GLU A 575 24.68 -8.03 -22.04
N ARG A 576 24.02 -8.59 -21.00
CA ARG A 576 23.68 -10.00 -20.94
C ARG A 576 22.56 -10.39 -21.93
N PHE A 577 21.57 -9.50 -22.14
CA PHE A 577 20.36 -9.75 -22.93
C PHE A 577 20.06 -8.62 -23.93
N PRO A 578 20.95 -8.33 -24.88
CA PRO A 578 20.78 -7.18 -25.79
C PRO A 578 19.54 -7.30 -26.69
N GLU A 579 19.02 -8.52 -26.93
CA GLU A 579 17.80 -8.77 -27.70
C GLU A 579 16.54 -8.28 -26.99
N HIS A 580 16.48 -8.28 -25.66
CA HIS A 580 15.34 -7.81 -24.89
C HIS A 580 15.19 -6.30 -24.91
N TRP A 581 16.28 -5.57 -25.20
CA TRP A 581 16.32 -4.08 -25.19
C TRP A 581 16.06 -3.44 -26.56
N ARG A 582 15.51 -4.20 -27.53
CA ARG A 582 15.31 -3.69 -28.89
C ARG A 582 14.15 -2.72 -29.02
N GLU A 583 13.08 -2.94 -28.26
CA GLU A 583 11.84 -2.19 -28.37
C GLU A 583 11.68 -1.13 -27.28
N LEU A 584 12.25 -1.36 -26.11
CA LEU A 584 12.11 -0.52 -24.92
C LEU A 584 13.45 0.14 -24.54
N ASP A 585 13.38 1.39 -24.06
CA ASP A 585 14.56 2.15 -23.63
C ASP A 585 14.38 2.71 -22.22
N LEU A 586 14.73 1.93 -21.20
CA LEU A 586 14.68 2.37 -19.80
C LEU A 586 15.66 3.49 -19.46
N PHE A 587 16.58 3.84 -20.38
CA PHE A 587 17.50 4.99 -20.29
C PHE A 587 17.00 6.21 -21.10
N ARG A 588 15.73 6.26 -21.48
CA ARG A 588 15.11 7.42 -22.09
C ARG A 588 15.36 8.68 -21.25
N GLU A 589 15.62 9.83 -21.88
CA GLU A 589 15.94 11.08 -21.20
C GLU A 589 14.86 11.55 -20.20
N SER A 590 13.59 11.30 -20.55
CA SER A 590 12.45 11.64 -19.69
C SER A 590 11.27 10.70 -19.96
N PHE A 591 10.37 10.56 -19.00
CA PHE A 591 9.17 9.74 -19.09
C PHE A 591 7.93 10.47 -18.59
N ALA A 592 6.74 10.00 -18.96
CA ALA A 592 5.47 10.60 -18.54
C ALA A 592 5.32 10.53 -17.01
N HIS A 593 4.97 11.65 -16.39
CA HIS A 593 4.80 11.77 -14.95
C HIS A 593 3.38 11.37 -14.54
N SER A 594 3.21 10.19 -13.99
CA SER A 594 1.94 9.71 -13.44
C SER A 594 1.70 10.26 -12.03
N CYS A 595 0.47 10.68 -11.73
CA CYS A 595 0.12 11.46 -10.56
C CYS A 595 -0.93 10.76 -9.69
N LEU A 596 -0.53 10.28 -8.53
CA LEU A 596 -1.37 9.53 -7.59
C LEU A 596 -2.32 10.43 -6.78
N ASN A 597 -1.83 11.59 -6.31
CA ASN A 597 -2.67 12.51 -5.54
C ASN A 597 -3.71 13.20 -6.42
N ARG A 598 -3.37 13.52 -7.69
CA ARG A 598 -4.37 14.01 -8.65
C ARG A 598 -5.50 13.01 -8.85
N LEU A 599 -5.18 11.73 -8.90
CA LEU A 599 -6.17 10.66 -8.97
C LEU A 599 -7.02 10.61 -7.69
N GLN A 600 -6.39 10.65 -6.50
CA GLN A 600 -7.09 10.62 -5.21
C GLN A 600 -8.04 11.81 -5.06
N LEU A 601 -7.61 13.03 -5.39
CA LEU A 601 -8.43 14.24 -5.29
C LEU A 601 -9.63 14.27 -6.25
N ARG A 602 -9.62 13.46 -7.30
CA ARG A 602 -10.72 13.35 -8.27
C ARG A 602 -11.58 12.10 -8.07
N ASN A 603 -11.13 11.15 -7.26
CA ASN A 603 -11.81 9.87 -7.06
C ASN A 603 -12.89 10.00 -5.97
N PRO A 604 -14.20 9.91 -6.30
CA PRO A 604 -15.29 10.00 -5.33
C PRO A 604 -15.41 8.72 -4.47
N GLN A 605 -14.30 8.21 -3.93
CA GLN A 605 -14.20 6.97 -3.15
C GLN A 605 -14.68 5.71 -3.89
N ARG A 606 -14.55 5.70 -5.23
CA ARG A 606 -14.87 4.54 -6.05
C ARG A 606 -13.60 3.84 -6.49
N MET A 607 -13.63 2.51 -6.55
CA MET A 607 -12.50 1.77 -7.12
C MET A 607 -12.29 2.18 -8.58
N VAL A 608 -11.02 2.32 -8.95
CA VAL A 608 -10.60 2.36 -10.34
C VAL A 608 -11.12 1.10 -11.05
N ASP A 609 -11.60 1.23 -12.26
CA ASP A 609 -11.94 0.06 -13.09
C ASP A 609 -10.64 -0.62 -13.52
N LEU A 610 -10.27 -1.70 -12.83
CA LEU A 610 -9.06 -2.47 -13.15
C LEU A 610 -9.09 -3.06 -14.57
N ALA A 611 -10.29 -3.14 -15.21
CA ALA A 611 -10.39 -3.54 -16.61
C ALA A 611 -9.94 -2.44 -17.58
N ASN A 612 -9.78 -1.19 -17.12
CA ASN A 612 -9.35 -0.06 -17.92
C ASN A 612 -8.41 0.85 -17.12
N GLN A 613 -7.29 0.27 -16.67
CA GLN A 613 -6.30 0.97 -15.82
C GLN A 613 -5.73 2.21 -16.52
N SER A 614 -5.54 2.17 -17.83
CA SER A 614 -5.00 3.30 -18.60
C SER A 614 -5.90 4.54 -18.57
N GLU A 615 -7.23 4.41 -18.47
CA GLU A 615 -8.14 5.54 -18.29
C GLU A 615 -8.06 6.17 -16.88
N SER A 616 -7.44 5.48 -15.93
CA SER A 616 -7.28 5.95 -14.54
C SER A 616 -6.00 6.76 -14.37
N LEU A 617 -5.04 6.67 -15.28
CA LEU A 617 -3.78 7.39 -15.16
C LEU A 617 -3.99 8.89 -15.43
N THR A 618 -3.43 9.71 -14.55
CA THR A 618 -3.42 11.16 -14.69
C THR A 618 -1.98 11.62 -14.81
N TYR A 619 -1.66 12.35 -15.90
CA TYR A 619 -0.30 12.79 -16.18
C TYR A 619 -0.13 14.29 -15.95
N ALA A 620 1.07 14.70 -15.46
CA ALA A 620 1.48 16.09 -15.27
C ALA A 620 2.80 16.41 -15.99
N GLY A 621 2.86 16.17 -17.30
CA GLY A 621 4.05 16.39 -18.10
C GLY A 621 5.05 15.23 -18.01
N ARG A 622 6.33 15.53 -17.90
CA ARG A 622 7.42 14.52 -17.92
C ARG A 622 8.40 14.76 -16.79
N LEU A 623 8.97 13.69 -16.25
CA LEU A 623 10.10 13.70 -15.31
C LEU A 623 11.40 13.39 -16.06
N GLU A 624 12.48 14.05 -15.69
CA GLU A 624 13.83 13.70 -16.15
C GLU A 624 14.25 12.35 -15.52
N ASN A 625 14.78 11.46 -16.36
CA ASN A 625 15.23 10.14 -15.92
C ASN A 625 16.65 10.20 -15.37
N PRO A 626 16.88 9.96 -14.07
CA PRO A 626 18.23 10.03 -13.50
C PRO A 626 19.18 8.98 -14.10
N LEU A 627 18.67 7.87 -14.63
CA LEU A 627 19.49 6.83 -15.27
C LEU A 627 20.13 7.32 -16.58
N ALA A 628 19.46 8.21 -17.29
CA ALA A 628 19.95 8.73 -18.59
C ALA A 628 21.31 9.42 -18.48
N THR A 629 21.58 10.07 -17.35
CA THR A 629 22.85 10.76 -17.07
C THR A 629 24.06 9.80 -17.10
N PHE A 630 23.85 8.52 -16.78
CA PHE A 630 24.91 7.51 -16.68
C PHE A 630 25.03 6.61 -17.91
N ARG A 631 24.18 6.77 -18.92
CA ARG A 631 24.12 5.95 -20.14
C ARG A 631 25.45 5.83 -20.91
N ASN A 632 26.31 6.83 -20.84
CA ASN A 632 27.54 6.92 -21.64
C ASN A 632 28.82 6.53 -20.90
N HIS A 633 28.78 6.23 -19.61
CA HIS A 633 29.96 5.90 -18.81
C HIS A 633 30.45 4.46 -19.03
N ALA A 634 29.58 3.57 -19.55
CA ALA A 634 29.92 2.18 -19.92
C ALA A 634 30.75 2.08 -21.23
N ARG A 635 30.78 3.12 -22.08
CA ARG A 635 31.57 3.14 -23.34
C ARG A 635 32.99 3.74 -23.20
N GLY A 636 33.34 4.23 -22.02
CA GLY A 636 34.60 4.96 -21.77
C GLY A 636 35.77 4.14 -21.19
N GLY A 637 35.59 2.85 -20.96
CA GLY A 637 36.58 2.00 -20.24
C GLY A 637 37.52 1.14 -21.08
N VAL A 638 37.63 1.36 -22.41
CA VAL A 638 38.68 0.73 -23.22
C VAL A 638 39.24 1.76 -24.23
N ARG A 639 40.26 2.49 -23.83
CA ARG A 639 41.28 3.04 -24.70
C ARG A 639 42.67 2.78 -24.10
#